data_e29179fffd56b558018d535ac022341f
#
_entry.id   e29179fffd56b558018d535ac022341f
#
_cell.length_a   1.000
_cell.length_b   1.000
_cell.length_c   1.000
_cell.angle_alpha   90.00
_cell.angle_beta   90.00
_cell.angle_gamma   90.00
#
_symmetry.space_group_name_H-M   'P 1'
#
loop_
_entity.id
_entity.type
_entity.pdbx_description
1 polymer ?
#
loop_
_entity_poly.entity_id
_entity_poly.type
_entity_poly.pdbx_seq_one_letter_code
_entity_poly.pdbx_strand_id
1 'polypeptide(L)'
;MSAIEVVRPGMLTTVQDWPGRIGYWHVGVPPSGPMDDLSFRIGNRVLGNPEGAAGLECTRGGPALRFPDGGRVCVTGAPVVVTLDGTPVPQWQSIAVPAGSVLDVATLTGPGMRCYVLVAGGLQELEYLGSTATFTLGTFGGHDGRPLREGDVLTAAPDSGPLDGRPARAAIDEQPSIGHRWEIAVTEGPHAAPEFFTRADIETIIGTDYTVHFNSDRTGVRLVGPKPQWARSDGGEAGLHPSNIHDNAYCVGALDFTGDTPILLGPDGPSLGGFVCPVTVVAAERWKLGQMAPGDTVRFVPVRADRAPSLRTIDVDRRASFPLVISTSSDNDDGVLSRFIASDGTDVTLRRAGDGGVLVEYGPMTLDLVMRARVHVLYEHLLAQDIPGIIELTPGVRSLQVQFDPSAMSIAEMTDLLAGLDGKLPPSHQLVVPSRTVRLPLSWDDPATHEAIQRYMHGVRADAPWCPWNIEFIRRINGLDDVAQVHDIVFNAEYLVLGLGDVYLGAPVATPLDPRHRLVTTKYNPARTWTPENAVGIGGAYLCIYGMEGPGGYQFVGRTTQVWNHCHPGSAQSFEPGTPWLLRYFDRISFYPVSAEELLHLRAEMAAGRGDVAIDDGKFSLGDYQDFLTDNDASIAAFRQQQAVAFSAERRAWDEAGEFRRAS
;
A
#
# COMPACT_ATOMS: atom_id res chain seq x y z
N MET A 1 -21.76 6.70 28.62
CA MET A 1 -20.72 5.80 28.07
C MET A 1 -20.85 4.49 28.84
N SER A 2 -20.90 3.36 28.15
CA SER A 2 -21.00 2.02 28.74
C SER A 2 -19.70 1.25 28.52
N ALA A 3 -19.25 0.53 29.56
CA ALA A 3 -18.08 -0.31 29.48
C ALA A 3 -18.41 -1.67 28.83
N ILE A 4 -17.47 -2.24 28.08
CA ILE A 4 -17.56 -3.56 27.49
C ILE A 4 -16.26 -4.31 27.79
N GLU A 5 -16.36 -5.39 28.56
CA GLU A 5 -15.20 -6.17 28.99
C GLU A 5 -14.92 -7.31 28.00
N VAL A 6 -13.68 -7.47 27.60
CA VAL A 6 -13.25 -8.58 26.74
C VAL A 6 -12.97 -9.80 27.60
N VAL A 7 -13.91 -10.74 27.63
CA VAL A 7 -13.77 -12.02 28.35
C VAL A 7 -12.89 -13.00 27.57
N ARG A 8 -13.02 -13.01 26.25
CA ARG A 8 -12.18 -13.77 25.30
C ARG A 8 -12.04 -12.94 24.03
N PRO A 9 -10.83 -12.71 23.51
CA PRO A 9 -10.61 -11.78 22.40
C PRO A 9 -10.98 -12.33 21.01
N GLY A 10 -11.23 -13.63 20.85
CA GLY A 10 -11.30 -14.28 19.55
C GLY A 10 -9.90 -14.59 18.99
N MET A 11 -9.83 -14.94 17.69
CA MET A 11 -8.56 -15.26 17.05
C MET A 11 -7.77 -14.00 16.70
N LEU A 12 -8.43 -13.05 16.02
CA LEU A 12 -7.89 -11.74 15.66
C LEU A 12 -9.05 -10.76 15.58
N THR A 13 -9.20 -9.93 16.61
CA THR A 13 -10.26 -8.91 16.71
C THR A 13 -9.62 -7.53 16.85
N THR A 14 -9.99 -6.62 15.96
CA THR A 14 -9.49 -5.23 15.94
C THR A 14 -10.63 -4.24 15.86
N VAL A 15 -10.42 -3.05 16.41
CA VAL A 15 -11.35 -1.93 16.20
C VAL A 15 -11.13 -1.36 14.80
N GLN A 16 -12.21 -1.15 14.06
CA GLN A 16 -12.20 -0.51 12.74
C GLN A 16 -13.32 0.52 12.67
N ASP A 17 -13.13 1.54 11.85
CA ASP A 17 -14.15 2.52 11.45
C ASP A 17 -14.17 2.67 9.92
N TRP A 18 -15.26 3.21 9.37
CA TRP A 18 -15.36 3.44 7.93
C TRP A 18 -15.47 4.95 7.64
N PRO A 19 -14.77 5.47 6.63
CA PRO A 19 -14.00 4.77 5.59
C PRO A 19 -12.56 4.39 6.00
N GLY A 20 -12.17 4.57 7.25
CA GLY A 20 -10.80 4.41 7.73
C GLY A 20 -10.00 5.72 7.60
N ARG A 21 -8.69 5.61 7.58
CA ARG A 21 -7.72 6.71 7.63
C ARG A 21 -7.41 7.24 6.23
N ILE A 22 -8.27 8.09 5.70
CA ILE A 22 -8.17 8.68 4.36
C ILE A 22 -7.26 9.90 4.37
N GLY A 23 -6.55 10.16 3.24
CA GLY A 23 -5.72 11.35 3.03
C GLY A 23 -4.24 11.17 3.36
N TYR A 24 -3.81 9.97 3.75
CA TYR A 24 -2.42 9.72 4.18
C TYR A 24 -1.70 8.66 3.34
N TRP A 25 -2.32 8.20 2.27
CA TRP A 25 -1.68 7.22 1.39
C TRP A 25 -0.41 7.75 0.76
N HIS A 26 -0.37 9.05 0.45
CA HIS A 26 0.79 9.74 -0.11
C HIS A 26 2.05 9.71 0.77
N VAL A 27 1.92 9.37 2.06
CA VAL A 27 3.03 9.15 3.00
C VAL A 27 3.12 7.69 3.49
N GLY A 28 2.45 6.77 2.82
CA GLY A 28 2.53 5.34 3.13
C GLY A 28 1.71 4.88 4.32
N VAL A 29 0.70 5.64 4.71
CA VAL A 29 -0.26 5.21 5.74
C VAL A 29 -1.49 4.63 5.06
N PRO A 30 -1.75 3.33 5.20
CA PRO A 30 -2.91 2.72 4.57
C PRO A 30 -4.21 3.17 5.25
N PRO A 31 -5.34 3.18 4.52
CA PRO A 31 -6.63 3.58 5.08
C PRO A 31 -7.10 2.67 6.21
N SER A 32 -6.71 1.40 6.18
CA SER A 32 -7.29 0.41 7.10
C SER A 32 -8.82 0.35 6.97
N GLY A 33 -9.56 0.39 8.08
CA GLY A 33 -11.01 0.23 8.04
C GLY A 33 -11.48 -1.21 7.85
N PRO A 34 -12.79 -1.46 7.81
CA PRO A 34 -13.32 -2.81 7.65
C PRO A 34 -13.00 -3.37 6.26
N MET A 35 -12.46 -4.59 6.21
CA MET A 35 -12.10 -5.23 4.94
C MET A 35 -13.34 -5.68 4.14
N ASP A 36 -14.47 -5.97 4.83
CA ASP A 36 -15.82 -6.06 4.25
C ASP A 36 -16.64 -4.88 4.77
N ASP A 37 -16.49 -3.73 4.11
CA ASP A 37 -17.16 -2.49 4.47
C ASP A 37 -18.69 -2.59 4.32
N LEU A 38 -19.17 -3.44 3.42
CA LEU A 38 -20.62 -3.61 3.19
C LEU A 38 -21.30 -4.20 4.43
N SER A 39 -20.80 -5.33 4.94
CA SER A 39 -21.34 -5.96 6.15
C SER A 39 -21.24 -5.06 7.37
N PHE A 40 -20.11 -4.34 7.52
CA PHE A 40 -19.87 -3.41 8.61
C PHE A 40 -20.88 -2.25 8.62
N ARG A 41 -21.05 -1.60 7.49
CA ARG A 41 -21.95 -0.45 7.32
C ARG A 41 -23.43 -0.82 7.51
N ILE A 42 -23.85 -1.98 6.99
CA ILE A 42 -25.21 -2.50 7.20
C ILE A 42 -25.48 -2.71 8.69
N GLY A 43 -24.55 -3.30 9.42
CA GLY A 43 -24.69 -3.52 10.87
C GLY A 43 -24.81 -2.23 11.67
N ASN A 44 -24.03 -1.21 11.35
CA ASN A 44 -24.17 0.12 11.95
C ASN A 44 -25.53 0.75 11.63
N ARG A 45 -25.98 0.64 10.38
CA ARG A 45 -27.29 1.14 9.95
C ARG A 45 -28.45 0.47 10.69
N VAL A 46 -28.37 -0.85 10.94
CA VAL A 46 -29.36 -1.62 11.72
C VAL A 46 -29.45 -1.12 13.18
N LEU A 47 -28.34 -0.69 13.75
CA LEU A 47 -28.30 -0.12 15.11
C LEU A 47 -28.75 1.35 15.18
N GLY A 48 -28.85 2.01 14.04
CA GLY A 48 -29.12 3.45 13.96
C GLY A 48 -27.87 4.30 14.12
N ASN A 49 -26.68 3.71 14.09
CA ASN A 49 -25.41 4.44 14.07
C ASN A 49 -25.18 5.14 12.71
N PRO A 50 -24.30 6.16 12.67
CA PRO A 50 -23.62 6.51 11.42
C PRO A 50 -22.94 5.27 10.82
N GLU A 51 -22.95 5.11 9.49
CA GLU A 51 -22.37 3.93 8.83
C GLU A 51 -20.88 3.74 9.15
N GLY A 52 -20.17 4.82 9.45
CA GLY A 52 -18.75 4.82 9.79
C GLY A 52 -18.43 4.64 11.28
N ALA A 53 -19.43 4.51 12.16
CA ALA A 53 -19.18 4.37 13.58
C ALA A 53 -18.29 3.18 13.90
N ALA A 54 -17.30 3.36 14.79
CA ALA A 54 -16.34 2.32 15.10
C ALA A 54 -16.98 1.06 15.69
N GLY A 55 -16.46 -0.09 15.28
CA GLY A 55 -16.89 -1.42 15.70
C GLY A 55 -15.75 -2.43 15.63
N LEU A 56 -16.05 -3.70 15.87
CA LEU A 56 -15.05 -4.77 15.85
C LEU A 56 -15.09 -5.55 14.54
N GLU A 57 -13.93 -5.69 13.91
CA GLU A 57 -13.68 -6.68 12.85
C GLU A 57 -13.06 -7.93 13.47
N CYS A 58 -13.67 -9.08 13.23
CA CYS A 58 -13.27 -10.36 13.81
C CYS A 58 -12.89 -11.35 12.71
N THR A 59 -11.62 -11.74 12.65
CA THR A 59 -11.11 -12.70 11.65
C THR A 59 -11.23 -14.12 12.17
N ARG A 60 -11.88 -15.03 11.44
CA ARG A 60 -12.07 -16.47 11.72
C ARG A 60 -12.90 -16.80 12.96
N GLY A 61 -13.32 -15.81 13.73
CA GLY A 61 -14.15 -15.97 14.93
C GLY A 61 -14.06 -14.77 15.82
N GLY A 62 -15.12 -14.48 16.55
CA GLY A 62 -15.25 -13.28 17.35
C GLY A 62 -14.93 -13.46 18.84
N PRO A 63 -15.07 -12.37 19.60
CA PRO A 63 -14.84 -12.32 21.04
C PRO A 63 -16.02 -12.84 21.85
N ALA A 64 -15.79 -13.12 23.13
CA ALA A 64 -16.81 -13.10 24.17
C ALA A 64 -16.71 -11.76 24.90
N LEU A 65 -17.81 -11.01 24.93
CA LEU A 65 -17.88 -9.66 25.47
C LEU A 65 -18.91 -9.59 26.59
N ARG A 66 -18.54 -9.08 27.76
CA ARG A 66 -19.46 -8.79 28.85
C ARG A 66 -19.89 -7.32 28.79
N PHE A 67 -21.18 -7.10 29.03
CA PHE A 67 -21.81 -5.77 29.05
C PHE A 67 -22.30 -5.44 30.47
N PRO A 68 -21.47 -4.86 31.33
CA PRO A 68 -21.87 -4.56 32.71
C PRO A 68 -23.15 -3.73 32.81
N ASP A 69 -23.28 -2.74 31.92
CA ASP A 69 -24.43 -1.81 31.91
C ASP A 69 -25.52 -2.21 30.89
N GLY A 70 -25.33 -3.33 30.16
CA GLY A 70 -26.19 -3.73 29.06
C GLY A 70 -25.94 -2.88 27.78
N GLY A 71 -26.81 -3.03 26.77
CA GLY A 71 -26.70 -2.29 25.53
C GLY A 71 -27.46 -2.93 24.38
N ARG A 72 -27.14 -2.51 23.14
CA ARG A 72 -27.62 -3.12 21.91
C ARG A 72 -26.46 -3.41 20.98
N VAL A 73 -26.50 -4.56 20.32
CA VAL A 73 -25.45 -5.00 19.39
C VAL A 73 -26.06 -5.54 18.10
N CYS A 74 -25.26 -5.55 17.03
CA CYS A 74 -25.56 -6.26 15.79
C CYS A 74 -24.33 -7.03 15.35
N VAL A 75 -24.49 -8.31 15.01
CA VAL A 75 -23.42 -9.13 14.44
C VAL A 75 -23.72 -9.36 12.96
N THR A 76 -22.74 -9.05 12.10
CA THR A 76 -22.87 -9.17 10.62
C THR A 76 -21.68 -9.89 10.00
N GLY A 77 -21.62 -10.02 8.67
CA GLY A 77 -20.55 -10.68 7.93
C GLY A 77 -20.75 -12.19 7.78
N ALA A 78 -19.67 -12.94 7.79
CA ALA A 78 -19.68 -14.39 7.61
C ALA A 78 -20.60 -15.10 8.61
N PRO A 79 -21.27 -16.21 8.20
CA PRO A 79 -22.13 -16.97 9.10
C PRO A 79 -21.38 -17.48 10.32
N VAL A 80 -21.88 -17.15 11.52
CA VAL A 80 -21.27 -17.53 12.79
C VAL A 80 -22.35 -17.78 13.85
N VAL A 81 -22.08 -18.69 14.75
CA VAL A 81 -22.97 -18.90 15.91
C VAL A 81 -22.74 -17.79 16.92
N VAL A 82 -23.80 -17.08 17.28
CA VAL A 82 -23.79 -16.04 18.30
C VAL A 82 -24.72 -16.46 19.43
N THR A 83 -24.24 -16.35 20.68
CA THR A 83 -25.06 -16.63 21.85
C THR A 83 -25.05 -15.46 22.83
N LEU A 84 -26.18 -15.26 23.52
CA LEU A 84 -26.32 -14.35 24.65
C LEU A 84 -26.60 -15.19 25.89
N ASP A 85 -25.67 -15.21 26.83
CA ASP A 85 -25.71 -16.08 28.03
C ASP A 85 -25.96 -17.56 27.66
N GLY A 86 -25.34 -18.04 26.59
CA GLY A 86 -25.47 -19.40 26.07
C GLY A 86 -26.73 -19.64 25.22
N THR A 87 -27.64 -18.68 25.10
CA THR A 87 -28.85 -18.80 24.25
C THR A 87 -28.54 -18.26 22.83
N PRO A 88 -28.78 -19.05 21.77
CA PRO A 88 -28.56 -18.58 20.41
C PRO A 88 -29.37 -17.33 20.05
N VAL A 89 -28.72 -16.37 19.43
CA VAL A 89 -29.33 -15.14 18.90
C VAL A 89 -28.97 -14.95 17.43
N PRO A 90 -29.83 -14.35 16.62
CA PRO A 90 -29.60 -14.25 15.18
C PRO A 90 -28.64 -13.11 14.82
N GLN A 91 -27.93 -13.28 13.69
CA GLN A 91 -27.16 -12.21 13.04
C GLN A 91 -28.08 -11.24 12.28
N TRP A 92 -27.52 -10.12 11.81
CA TRP A 92 -28.12 -9.11 10.94
C TRP A 92 -29.33 -8.38 11.54
N GLN A 93 -29.46 -8.40 12.85
CA GLN A 93 -30.51 -7.65 13.56
C GLN A 93 -29.99 -7.07 14.87
N SER A 94 -30.68 -6.04 15.35
CA SER A 94 -30.43 -5.44 16.66
C SER A 94 -30.81 -6.42 17.78
N ILE A 95 -29.84 -6.70 18.66
CA ILE A 95 -29.99 -7.59 19.82
C ILE A 95 -29.86 -6.73 21.07
N ALA A 96 -30.89 -6.74 21.93
CA ALA A 96 -30.82 -6.14 23.25
C ALA A 96 -30.00 -7.03 24.18
N VAL A 97 -28.97 -6.48 24.80
CA VAL A 97 -28.10 -7.17 25.75
C VAL A 97 -28.41 -6.67 27.17
N PRO A 98 -28.93 -7.51 28.06
CA PRO A 98 -29.18 -7.12 29.47
C PRO A 98 -27.88 -6.78 30.19
N ALA A 99 -27.99 -5.97 31.26
CA ALA A 99 -26.86 -5.65 32.10
C ALA A 99 -26.24 -6.91 32.74
N GLY A 100 -24.90 -7.02 32.67
CA GLY A 100 -24.11 -8.15 33.15
C GLY A 100 -24.03 -9.34 32.21
N SER A 101 -24.79 -9.37 31.13
CA SER A 101 -24.82 -10.48 30.16
C SER A 101 -23.55 -10.56 29.31
N VAL A 102 -23.28 -11.75 28.79
CA VAL A 102 -22.16 -12.07 27.92
C VAL A 102 -22.64 -12.43 26.52
N LEU A 103 -22.22 -11.64 25.53
CA LEU A 103 -22.35 -11.98 24.10
C LEU A 103 -21.11 -12.82 23.71
N ASP A 104 -21.34 -14.02 23.18
CA ASP A 104 -20.26 -14.88 22.72
C ASP A 104 -20.41 -15.12 21.21
N VAL A 105 -19.36 -14.76 20.44
CA VAL A 105 -19.27 -14.97 19.00
C VAL A 105 -18.27 -16.10 18.76
N ALA A 106 -18.78 -17.21 18.23
CA ALA A 106 -18.00 -18.44 18.06
C ALA A 106 -16.98 -18.33 16.91
N THR A 107 -16.21 -19.41 16.72
CA THR A 107 -15.35 -19.58 15.55
C THR A 107 -16.19 -19.81 14.29
N LEU A 108 -15.79 -19.24 13.17
CA LEU A 108 -16.42 -19.44 11.86
C LEU A 108 -16.20 -20.90 11.40
N THR A 109 -17.28 -21.60 11.07
CA THR A 109 -17.25 -22.98 10.58
C THR A 109 -17.71 -23.12 9.13
N GLY A 110 -18.26 -22.04 8.57
CA GLY A 110 -18.76 -21.94 7.20
C GLY A 110 -17.86 -21.10 6.29
N PRO A 111 -18.39 -20.71 5.12
CA PRO A 111 -17.70 -19.82 4.19
C PRO A 111 -17.48 -18.43 4.78
N GLY A 112 -16.49 -17.73 4.24
CA GLY A 112 -16.13 -16.39 4.66
C GLY A 112 -15.00 -16.36 5.68
N MET A 113 -14.50 -15.16 5.93
CA MET A 113 -13.31 -14.95 6.73
C MET A 113 -13.55 -14.03 7.92
N ARG A 114 -14.53 -13.10 7.80
CA ARG A 114 -14.73 -12.04 8.80
C ARG A 114 -16.18 -11.89 9.21
N CYS A 115 -16.38 -11.68 10.51
CA CYS A 115 -17.64 -11.17 11.05
C CYS A 115 -17.36 -9.86 11.81
N TYR A 116 -18.42 -9.10 12.03
CA TYR A 116 -18.38 -7.78 12.66
C TYR A 116 -19.28 -7.74 13.88
N VAL A 117 -18.80 -7.15 14.96
CA VAL A 117 -19.60 -6.88 16.15
C VAL A 117 -19.73 -5.37 16.29
N LEU A 118 -20.92 -4.84 15.97
CA LEU A 118 -21.24 -3.42 16.06
C LEU A 118 -22.03 -3.18 17.36
N VAL A 119 -21.77 -2.04 17.99
CA VAL A 119 -22.43 -1.64 19.25
C VAL A 119 -23.20 -0.36 19.01
N ALA A 120 -24.39 -0.24 19.60
CA ALA A 120 -25.17 0.99 19.51
C ALA A 120 -24.41 2.16 20.14
N GLY A 121 -24.34 3.28 19.42
CA GLY A 121 -23.52 4.44 19.75
C GLY A 121 -22.11 4.39 19.15
N GLY A 122 -21.62 3.20 18.74
CA GLY A 122 -20.25 2.99 18.27
C GLY A 122 -19.21 2.94 19.38
N LEU A 123 -18.07 2.31 19.12
CA LEU A 123 -16.95 2.28 20.06
C LEU A 123 -16.24 3.65 20.10
N GLN A 124 -15.72 3.98 21.28
CA GLN A 124 -14.97 5.21 21.52
C GLN A 124 -13.51 4.86 21.78
N GLU A 125 -12.67 5.13 20.81
CA GLU A 125 -11.22 4.97 20.88
C GLU A 125 -10.53 6.27 20.47
N LEU A 126 -9.25 6.39 20.78
CA LEU A 126 -8.49 7.56 20.36
C LEU A 126 -8.29 7.55 18.84
N GLU A 127 -8.66 8.65 18.20
CA GLU A 127 -8.35 8.83 16.79
C GLU A 127 -6.87 9.07 16.58
N TYR A 128 -6.33 8.38 15.58
CA TYR A 128 -4.98 8.60 15.09
C TYR A 128 -5.03 8.96 13.61
N LEU A 129 -4.58 10.16 13.26
CA LEU A 129 -4.71 10.71 11.91
C LEU A 129 -6.16 10.67 11.39
N GLY A 130 -7.12 11.08 12.24
CA GLY A 130 -8.53 11.21 11.89
C GLY A 130 -9.34 9.91 11.80
N SER A 131 -8.84 8.78 12.30
CA SER A 131 -9.53 7.49 12.30
C SER A 131 -9.19 6.66 13.53
N THR A 132 -10.15 5.84 13.98
CA THR A 132 -9.94 4.83 15.02
C THR A 132 -9.55 3.46 14.44
N ALA A 133 -9.40 3.32 13.12
CA ALA A 133 -9.02 2.05 12.50
C ALA A 133 -7.64 1.57 12.96
N THR A 134 -7.56 0.29 13.34
CA THR A 134 -6.31 -0.36 13.73
C THR A 134 -5.47 -0.70 12.50
N PHE A 135 -4.23 -0.26 12.46
CA PHE A 135 -3.20 -0.77 11.55
C PHE A 135 -2.19 -1.57 12.36
N THR A 136 -2.34 -2.88 12.39
CA THR A 136 -1.57 -3.77 13.28
C THR A 136 -0.08 -3.84 12.95
N LEU A 137 0.30 -3.70 11.67
CA LEU A 137 1.71 -3.68 11.26
C LEU A 137 2.42 -2.42 11.75
N GLY A 138 1.76 -1.27 11.65
CA GLY A 138 2.27 0.01 12.14
C GLY A 138 2.07 0.22 13.65
N THR A 139 1.34 -0.67 14.32
CA THR A 139 1.06 -0.64 15.77
C THR A 139 0.38 0.65 16.25
N PHE A 140 -0.60 1.17 15.51
CA PHE A 140 -1.38 2.36 15.89
C PHE A 140 -2.87 2.24 15.50
N GLY A 141 -3.67 3.17 16.02
CA GLY A 141 -5.12 3.18 15.90
C GLY A 141 -5.79 2.10 16.78
N GLY A 142 -7.11 2.09 16.81
CA GLY A 142 -7.92 1.19 17.58
C GLY A 142 -7.53 1.13 19.05
N HIS A 143 -7.65 -0.06 19.64
CA HIS A 143 -7.27 -0.30 21.04
C HIS A 143 -5.75 -0.58 21.12
N ASP A 144 -4.97 0.44 21.46
CA ASP A 144 -3.50 0.37 21.59
C ASP A 144 -2.74 -0.12 20.35
N GLY A 145 -3.27 0.09 19.13
CA GLY A 145 -2.60 -0.32 17.89
C GLY A 145 -2.48 -1.84 17.69
N ARG A 146 -3.25 -2.65 18.41
CA ARG A 146 -3.13 -4.10 18.46
C ARG A 146 -4.48 -4.81 18.45
N PRO A 147 -4.50 -6.13 18.17
CA PRO A 147 -5.68 -6.94 18.43
C PRO A 147 -6.05 -6.93 19.92
N LEU A 148 -7.34 -7.11 20.20
CA LEU A 148 -7.86 -7.21 21.55
C LEU A 148 -7.23 -8.37 22.33
N ARG A 149 -7.15 -8.20 23.65
CA ARG A 149 -6.69 -9.22 24.60
C ARG A 149 -7.73 -9.44 25.68
N GLU A 150 -7.67 -10.58 26.35
CA GLU A 150 -8.48 -10.85 27.52
C GLU A 150 -8.21 -9.79 28.61
N GLY A 151 -9.27 -9.25 29.19
CA GLY A 151 -9.23 -8.20 30.17
C GLY A 151 -9.22 -6.76 29.63
N ASP A 152 -9.13 -6.57 28.32
CA ASP A 152 -9.32 -5.23 27.74
C ASP A 152 -10.73 -4.71 28.03
N VAL A 153 -10.85 -3.40 28.21
CA VAL A 153 -12.13 -2.72 28.47
C VAL A 153 -12.34 -1.66 27.39
N LEU A 154 -13.32 -1.92 26.55
CA LEU A 154 -13.75 -0.98 25.53
C LEU A 154 -14.84 -0.04 26.07
N THR A 155 -14.98 1.12 25.46
CA THR A 155 -16.03 2.08 25.81
C THR A 155 -16.95 2.29 24.61
N ALA A 156 -18.26 2.24 24.81
CA ALA A 156 -19.23 2.64 23.80
C ALA A 156 -19.85 4.01 24.12
N ALA A 157 -20.13 4.79 23.08
CA ALA A 157 -20.90 6.03 23.23
C ALA A 157 -22.34 5.73 23.70
N PRO A 158 -23.06 6.72 24.24
CA PRO A 158 -24.46 6.55 24.62
C PRO A 158 -25.30 6.11 23.42
N ASP A 159 -26.14 5.08 23.64
CA ASP A 159 -27.12 4.66 22.65
C ASP A 159 -28.18 5.75 22.46
N SER A 160 -28.26 6.31 21.26
CA SER A 160 -29.25 7.33 20.89
C SER A 160 -30.65 6.73 20.64
N GLY A 161 -30.79 5.42 20.81
CA GLY A 161 -32.01 4.69 20.46
C GLY A 161 -32.14 4.41 18.96
N PRO A 162 -33.08 3.58 18.55
CA PRO A 162 -33.35 3.35 17.13
C PRO A 162 -33.80 4.68 16.49
N LEU A 163 -33.19 5.04 15.36
CA LEU A 163 -33.67 6.18 14.58
C LEU A 163 -35.05 5.81 14.01
N ASP A 164 -36.02 6.70 14.22
CA ASP A 164 -37.39 6.53 13.73
C ASP A 164 -37.40 6.17 12.23
N GLY A 165 -38.06 5.06 11.87
CA GLY A 165 -38.21 4.60 10.51
C GLY A 165 -37.08 3.70 9.97
N ARG A 166 -36.01 3.40 10.72
CA ARG A 166 -35.00 2.42 10.31
C ARG A 166 -35.35 1.00 10.78
N PRO A 167 -35.20 -0.03 9.95
CA PRO A 167 -35.47 -1.40 10.35
C PRO A 167 -34.46 -1.88 11.40
N ALA A 168 -34.93 -2.52 12.46
CA ALA A 168 -34.09 -3.17 13.47
C ALA A 168 -33.40 -4.45 12.95
N ARG A 169 -33.55 -4.76 11.67
CA ARG A 169 -32.99 -5.93 10.98
C ARG A 169 -32.67 -5.54 9.54
N ALA A 170 -31.52 -6.01 9.03
CA ALA A 170 -31.20 -5.89 7.61
C ALA A 170 -32.15 -6.76 6.76
N ALA A 171 -32.63 -6.24 5.64
CA ALA A 171 -33.38 -7.02 4.68
C ALA A 171 -32.50 -8.17 4.13
N ILE A 172 -33.12 -9.29 3.76
CA ILE A 172 -32.39 -10.48 3.30
C ILE A 172 -31.61 -10.17 1.99
N ASP A 173 -32.19 -9.36 1.14
CA ASP A 173 -31.59 -8.92 -0.13
C ASP A 173 -30.45 -7.89 0.04
N GLU A 174 -30.34 -7.24 1.20
CA GLU A 174 -29.20 -6.40 1.54
C GLU A 174 -28.01 -7.22 2.05
N GLN A 175 -28.23 -8.44 2.56
CA GLN A 175 -27.16 -9.26 3.14
C GLN A 175 -26.28 -9.84 2.02
N PRO A 176 -24.96 -9.64 2.07
CA PRO A 176 -24.07 -10.16 1.05
C PRO A 176 -24.06 -11.70 1.02
N SER A 177 -24.06 -12.27 -0.18
CA SER A 177 -23.90 -13.72 -0.36
C SER A 177 -22.45 -14.11 -0.17
N ILE A 178 -22.17 -14.95 0.82
CA ILE A 178 -20.83 -15.43 1.17
C ILE A 178 -20.74 -16.93 0.85
N GLY A 179 -19.75 -17.31 0.04
CA GLY A 179 -19.54 -18.68 -0.41
C GLY A 179 -18.06 -19.03 -0.51
N HIS A 180 -17.74 -20.17 -1.14
CA HIS A 180 -16.37 -20.61 -1.40
C HIS A 180 -15.91 -20.33 -2.85
N ARG A 181 -16.79 -19.78 -3.66
CA ARG A 181 -16.53 -19.42 -5.04
C ARG A 181 -16.92 -17.96 -5.26
N TRP A 182 -15.94 -17.17 -5.67
CA TRP A 182 -16.06 -15.73 -5.82
C TRP A 182 -15.96 -15.34 -7.29
N GLU A 183 -16.96 -14.66 -7.80
CA GLU A 183 -16.87 -13.89 -9.03
C GLU A 183 -16.65 -12.42 -8.65
N ILE A 184 -15.60 -11.79 -9.22
CA ILE A 184 -15.18 -10.44 -8.85
C ILE A 184 -15.10 -9.59 -10.10
N ALA A 185 -15.89 -8.53 -10.12
CA ALA A 185 -15.87 -7.56 -11.21
C ALA A 185 -14.57 -6.74 -11.19
N VAL A 186 -13.90 -6.70 -12.34
CA VAL A 186 -12.63 -5.97 -12.54
C VAL A 186 -12.68 -5.13 -13.80
N THR A 187 -11.87 -4.05 -13.82
CA THR A 187 -11.55 -3.31 -15.04
C THR A 187 -10.10 -3.55 -15.43
N GLU A 188 -9.75 -3.55 -16.72
CA GLU A 188 -8.37 -3.59 -17.18
C GLU A 188 -7.63 -2.29 -16.84
N GLY A 189 -6.35 -2.40 -16.51
CA GLY A 189 -5.46 -1.30 -16.16
C GLY A 189 -5.08 -1.25 -14.67
N PRO A 190 -4.06 -0.44 -14.33
CA PRO A 190 -3.35 0.49 -15.21
C PRO A 190 -2.29 -0.16 -16.13
N HIS A 191 -1.76 -1.34 -15.82
CA HIS A 191 -0.65 -1.97 -16.53
C HIS A 191 -1.10 -3.23 -17.28
N ALA A 192 -1.97 -3.06 -18.27
CA ALA A 192 -2.58 -4.16 -19.03
C ALA A 192 -1.79 -4.56 -20.29
N ALA A 193 -2.43 -5.29 -21.20
CA ALA A 193 -1.91 -5.64 -22.51
C ALA A 193 -2.13 -4.47 -23.50
N PRO A 194 -1.26 -4.31 -24.51
CA PRO A 194 -0.14 -5.17 -24.88
C PRO A 194 1.21 -4.75 -24.28
N GLU A 195 1.25 -3.70 -23.47
CA GLU A 195 2.52 -3.07 -23.05
C GLU A 195 3.24 -3.91 -21.98
N PHE A 196 2.51 -4.41 -20.98
CA PHE A 196 3.09 -5.15 -19.84
C PHE A 196 2.80 -6.65 -19.90
N PHE A 197 1.59 -7.00 -20.29
CA PHE A 197 1.11 -8.37 -20.44
C PHE A 197 0.80 -8.64 -21.92
N THR A 198 0.86 -9.91 -22.33
CA THR A 198 0.31 -10.32 -23.62
C THR A 198 -1.23 -10.33 -23.53
N ARG A 199 -1.93 -10.22 -24.67
CA ARG A 199 -3.40 -10.37 -24.66
C ARG A 199 -3.82 -11.75 -24.15
N ALA A 200 -3.05 -12.80 -24.47
CA ALA A 200 -3.28 -14.15 -23.95
C ALA A 200 -3.14 -14.24 -22.41
N ASP A 201 -2.28 -13.43 -21.79
CA ASP A 201 -2.19 -13.35 -20.33
C ASP A 201 -3.47 -12.77 -19.73
N ILE A 202 -4.00 -11.67 -20.31
CA ILE A 202 -5.26 -11.09 -19.85
C ILE A 202 -6.42 -12.08 -20.01
N GLU A 203 -6.49 -12.77 -21.15
CA GLU A 203 -7.49 -13.82 -21.36
C GLU A 203 -7.36 -14.95 -20.34
N THR A 204 -6.13 -15.32 -19.98
CA THR A 204 -5.84 -16.31 -18.93
C THR A 204 -6.27 -15.81 -17.55
N ILE A 205 -5.95 -14.56 -17.21
CA ILE A 205 -6.35 -13.96 -15.93
C ILE A 205 -7.88 -13.99 -15.76
N ILE A 206 -8.61 -13.64 -16.80
CA ILE A 206 -10.08 -13.62 -16.80
C ILE A 206 -10.67 -15.03 -16.89
N GLY A 207 -10.07 -15.91 -17.70
CA GLY A 207 -10.60 -17.24 -18.02
C GLY A 207 -10.33 -18.33 -16.98
N THR A 208 -9.47 -18.06 -15.98
CA THR A 208 -9.00 -19.07 -15.03
C THR A 208 -9.59 -18.86 -13.64
N ASP A 209 -9.84 -19.97 -12.95
CA ASP A 209 -10.16 -19.97 -11.51
C ASP A 209 -8.85 -19.96 -10.71
N TYR A 210 -8.65 -18.92 -9.90
CA TYR A 210 -7.54 -18.80 -8.96
C TYR A 210 -7.92 -19.39 -7.61
N THR A 211 -6.94 -19.86 -6.84
CA THR A 211 -7.16 -20.34 -5.47
C THR A 211 -6.55 -19.35 -4.46
N VAL A 212 -7.29 -19.01 -3.41
CA VAL A 212 -6.79 -18.16 -2.33
C VAL A 212 -5.74 -18.91 -1.52
N HIS A 213 -4.55 -18.31 -1.43
CA HIS A 213 -3.44 -18.87 -0.69
C HIS A 213 -3.60 -18.66 0.83
N PHE A 214 -3.06 -19.57 1.66
CA PHE A 214 -3.19 -19.48 3.11
C PHE A 214 -2.46 -18.26 3.72
N ASN A 215 -1.46 -17.75 3.04
CA ASN A 215 -0.70 -16.55 3.45
C ASN A 215 -1.37 -15.28 2.88
N SER A 216 -2.64 -15.08 3.24
CA SER A 216 -3.46 -13.92 2.86
C SER A 216 -3.93 -13.22 4.12
N ASP A 217 -3.88 -11.89 4.11
CA ASP A 217 -4.28 -11.05 5.24
C ASP A 217 -4.90 -9.71 4.77
N ARG A 218 -4.91 -8.72 5.63
CA ARG A 218 -5.44 -7.38 5.33
C ARG A 218 -4.56 -6.58 4.36
N THR A 219 -3.28 -6.95 4.22
CA THR A 219 -2.37 -6.30 3.26
C THR A 219 -2.67 -6.73 1.83
N GLY A 220 -3.10 -7.99 1.64
CA GLY A 220 -3.52 -8.50 0.35
C GLY A 220 -3.93 -9.96 0.37
N VAL A 221 -4.83 -10.31 -0.54
CA VAL A 221 -5.27 -11.68 -0.80
C VAL A 221 -4.36 -12.27 -1.87
N ARG A 222 -3.43 -13.13 -1.44
CA ARG A 222 -2.51 -13.83 -2.35
C ARG A 222 -3.25 -14.94 -3.10
N LEU A 223 -3.02 -15.04 -4.40
CA LEU A 223 -3.66 -16.03 -5.25
C LEU A 223 -2.65 -17.01 -5.84
N VAL A 224 -3.13 -18.22 -6.11
CA VAL A 224 -2.38 -19.27 -6.81
C VAL A 224 -3.07 -19.51 -8.15
N GLY A 225 -2.32 -19.40 -9.24
CA GLY A 225 -2.84 -19.56 -10.60
C GLY A 225 -1.73 -19.60 -11.65
N PRO A 226 -2.07 -19.51 -12.93
CA PRO A 226 -1.10 -19.53 -14.02
C PRO A 226 -0.11 -18.37 -13.94
N LYS A 227 1.12 -18.62 -14.37
CA LYS A 227 2.14 -17.58 -14.54
C LYS A 227 1.92 -16.84 -15.86
N PRO A 228 2.13 -15.51 -15.91
CA PRO A 228 2.10 -14.76 -17.15
C PRO A 228 3.25 -15.15 -18.11
N GLN A 229 3.01 -14.99 -19.41
CA GLN A 229 4.05 -15.12 -20.44
C GLN A 229 4.85 -13.83 -20.59
N TRP A 230 4.27 -12.69 -20.15
CA TRP A 230 4.82 -11.35 -20.20
C TRP A 230 5.03 -10.81 -21.62
N ALA A 231 4.67 -9.55 -21.84
CA ALA A 231 4.96 -8.84 -23.08
C ALA A 231 6.39 -8.29 -23.12
N ARG A 232 7.03 -8.18 -21.95
CA ARG A 232 8.40 -7.67 -21.78
C ARG A 232 9.34 -8.79 -21.36
N SER A 233 10.63 -8.64 -21.68
CA SER A 233 11.68 -9.60 -21.26
C SER A 233 12.22 -9.32 -19.85
N ASP A 234 12.10 -8.08 -19.37
CA ASP A 234 12.56 -7.62 -18.06
C ASP A 234 11.87 -6.32 -17.63
N GLY A 235 12.20 -5.82 -16.45
CA GLY A 235 11.70 -4.56 -15.88
C GLY A 235 12.50 -3.31 -16.28
N GLY A 236 13.47 -3.42 -17.17
CA GLY A 236 14.35 -2.31 -17.54
C GLY A 236 15.16 -1.80 -16.34
N GLU A 237 15.28 -0.48 -16.19
CA GLU A 237 16.00 0.17 -15.06
C GLU A 237 15.35 -0.10 -13.70
N ALA A 238 14.05 -0.45 -13.67
CA ALA A 238 13.34 -0.72 -12.42
C ALA A 238 13.65 -2.10 -11.81
N GLY A 239 14.15 -3.05 -12.60
CA GLY A 239 14.53 -4.36 -12.12
C GLY A 239 14.63 -5.43 -13.22
N LEU A 240 15.00 -6.66 -12.81
CA LEU A 240 15.24 -7.76 -13.75
C LEU A 240 13.96 -8.49 -14.19
N HIS A 241 12.94 -8.55 -13.33
CA HIS A 241 11.72 -9.27 -13.64
C HIS A 241 10.75 -8.41 -14.45
N PRO A 242 10.02 -8.98 -15.44
CA PRO A 242 9.06 -8.24 -16.26
C PRO A 242 7.96 -7.53 -15.46
N SER A 243 7.64 -8.00 -14.26
CA SER A 243 6.67 -7.35 -13.37
C SER A 243 7.17 -6.03 -12.78
N ASN A 244 8.48 -5.76 -12.80
CA ASN A 244 9.04 -4.56 -12.18
C ASN A 244 8.82 -3.32 -13.04
N ILE A 245 8.49 -2.22 -12.36
CA ILE A 245 8.39 -0.86 -12.90
C ILE A 245 9.01 0.11 -11.89
N HIS A 246 9.22 1.36 -12.31
CA HIS A 246 9.51 2.43 -11.35
C HIS A 246 8.33 2.62 -10.41
N ASP A 247 8.62 2.91 -9.14
CA ASP A 247 7.60 2.98 -8.11
C ASP A 247 6.46 3.93 -8.50
N ASN A 248 5.27 3.38 -8.48
CA ASN A 248 4.04 4.07 -8.75
C ASN A 248 3.01 3.80 -7.64
N ALA A 249 1.97 4.62 -7.60
CA ALA A 249 0.93 4.45 -6.61
C ALA A 249 0.00 3.28 -6.94
N TYR A 250 -0.40 2.57 -5.90
CA TYR A 250 -1.39 1.50 -5.95
C TYR A 250 -2.78 1.98 -5.52
N CYS A 251 -3.77 1.11 -5.64
CA CYS A 251 -5.08 1.29 -5.04
C CYS A 251 -5.60 -0.02 -4.46
N VAL A 252 -6.50 0.08 -3.47
CA VAL A 252 -7.18 -1.10 -2.90
C VAL A 252 -7.94 -1.85 -3.99
N GLY A 253 -7.72 -3.16 -4.08
CA GLY A 253 -8.32 -4.01 -5.11
C GLY A 253 -7.50 -4.13 -6.39
N ALA A 254 -6.33 -3.47 -6.51
CA ALA A 254 -5.42 -3.73 -7.63
C ALA A 254 -4.87 -5.16 -7.54
N LEU A 255 -4.82 -5.86 -8.67
CA LEU A 255 -4.16 -7.17 -8.77
C LEU A 255 -2.67 -6.94 -9.06
N ASP A 256 -1.88 -6.89 -8.02
CA ASP A 256 -0.43 -6.70 -8.08
C ASP A 256 0.28 -8.01 -8.43
N PHE A 257 1.25 -7.95 -9.35
CA PHE A 257 2.10 -9.09 -9.69
C PHE A 257 3.50 -8.93 -9.09
N THR A 258 3.67 -9.40 -7.86
CA THR A 258 5.00 -9.50 -7.25
C THR A 258 5.77 -10.70 -7.85
N GLY A 259 6.57 -10.46 -8.87
CA GLY A 259 7.08 -11.52 -9.74
C GLY A 259 5.93 -12.17 -10.51
N ASP A 260 5.85 -13.50 -10.46
CA ASP A 260 4.76 -14.26 -11.08
C ASP A 260 3.56 -14.49 -10.13
N THR A 261 3.59 -13.94 -8.92
CA THR A 261 2.55 -14.17 -7.91
C THR A 261 1.54 -13.04 -7.91
N PRO A 262 0.26 -13.31 -8.22
CA PRO A 262 -0.81 -12.31 -8.14
C PRO A 262 -1.28 -12.11 -6.69
N ILE A 263 -1.43 -10.84 -6.29
CA ILE A 263 -1.90 -10.42 -4.97
C ILE A 263 -2.96 -9.33 -5.15
N LEU A 264 -4.17 -9.55 -4.67
CA LEU A 264 -5.20 -8.50 -4.59
C LEU A 264 -4.90 -7.63 -3.38
N LEU A 265 -4.53 -6.39 -3.61
CA LEU A 265 -4.17 -5.45 -2.55
C LEU A 265 -5.37 -5.11 -1.66
N GLY A 266 -5.17 -5.23 -0.35
CA GLY A 266 -6.17 -4.97 0.68
C GLY A 266 -6.09 -3.54 1.25
N PRO A 267 -6.95 -3.21 2.23
CA PRO A 267 -6.99 -1.87 2.84
C PRO A 267 -5.76 -1.55 3.72
N ASP A 268 -4.96 -2.56 4.10
CA ASP A 268 -3.67 -2.40 4.77
C ASP A 268 -2.49 -2.62 3.79
N GLY A 269 -2.76 -2.63 2.47
CA GLY A 269 -1.74 -2.78 1.44
C GLY A 269 -0.81 -1.57 1.31
N PRO A 270 0.31 -1.70 0.60
CA PRO A 270 1.22 -0.59 0.36
C PRO A 270 0.60 0.44 -0.58
N SER A 271 0.91 1.72 -0.33
CA SER A 271 0.42 2.81 -1.17
C SER A 271 1.26 3.03 -2.42
N LEU A 272 2.53 2.64 -2.36
CA LEU A 272 3.53 2.86 -3.40
C LEU A 272 4.36 1.59 -3.58
N GLY A 273 4.74 1.27 -4.80
CA GLY A 273 5.63 0.16 -5.11
C GLY A 273 5.91 0.01 -6.60
N GLY A 274 6.81 -0.91 -6.90
CA GLY A 274 7.38 -1.08 -8.23
C GLY A 274 6.93 -2.35 -8.95
N PHE A 275 5.61 -2.64 -8.95
CA PHE A 275 5.06 -3.81 -9.65
C PHE A 275 3.84 -3.46 -10.49
N VAL A 276 3.61 -4.25 -11.53
CA VAL A 276 2.52 -4.03 -12.47
C VAL A 276 1.18 -4.57 -11.98
N CYS A 277 0.10 -3.85 -12.29
CA CYS A 277 -1.27 -4.22 -11.95
C CYS A 277 -2.13 -4.28 -13.24
N PRO A 278 -2.40 -5.48 -13.81
CA PRO A 278 -3.14 -5.59 -15.08
C PRO A 278 -4.63 -5.32 -14.96
N VAL A 279 -5.22 -5.59 -13.80
CA VAL A 279 -6.64 -5.37 -13.52
C VAL A 279 -6.86 -4.82 -12.11
N THR A 280 -8.00 -4.14 -11.92
CA THR A 280 -8.38 -3.58 -10.61
C THR A 280 -9.83 -3.91 -10.31
N VAL A 281 -10.12 -4.37 -9.09
CA VAL A 281 -11.46 -4.65 -8.59
C VAL A 281 -12.27 -3.37 -8.49
N VAL A 282 -13.50 -3.40 -9.01
CA VAL A 282 -14.40 -2.24 -8.92
C VAL A 282 -14.82 -1.95 -7.49
N ALA A 283 -15.03 -0.68 -7.17
CA ALA A 283 -15.31 -0.22 -5.81
C ALA A 283 -16.52 -0.93 -5.16
N ALA A 284 -17.55 -1.24 -5.93
CA ALA A 284 -18.75 -1.92 -5.44
C ALA A 284 -18.50 -3.36 -4.94
N GLU A 285 -17.38 -3.98 -5.31
CA GLU A 285 -17.08 -5.39 -5.00
C GLU A 285 -15.85 -5.59 -4.11
N ARG A 286 -15.20 -4.52 -3.66
CA ARG A 286 -14.01 -4.58 -2.78
C ARG A 286 -14.29 -5.30 -1.46
N TRP A 287 -15.52 -5.22 -0.95
CA TRP A 287 -15.94 -5.93 0.26
C TRP A 287 -15.69 -7.45 0.21
N LYS A 288 -15.75 -8.06 -1.01
CA LYS A 288 -15.50 -9.49 -1.22
C LYS A 288 -14.11 -9.93 -0.77
N LEU A 289 -13.09 -9.03 -0.89
CA LEU A 289 -11.73 -9.31 -0.44
C LEU A 289 -11.72 -9.65 1.06
N GLY A 290 -12.61 -9.03 1.83
CA GLY A 290 -12.75 -9.26 3.27
C GLY A 290 -13.29 -10.64 3.64
N GLN A 291 -13.95 -11.33 2.70
CA GLN A 291 -14.59 -12.61 2.96
C GLN A 291 -13.90 -13.81 2.33
N MET A 292 -12.91 -13.60 1.46
CA MET A 292 -12.14 -14.70 0.84
C MET A 292 -11.33 -15.46 1.88
N ALA A 293 -11.55 -16.76 1.96
CA ALA A 293 -10.84 -17.65 2.86
C ALA A 293 -9.80 -18.52 2.10
N PRO A 294 -8.70 -18.95 2.74
CA PRO A 294 -7.77 -19.89 2.13
C PRO A 294 -8.45 -21.12 1.56
N GLY A 295 -8.14 -21.44 0.30
CA GLY A 295 -8.74 -22.54 -0.45
C GLY A 295 -9.97 -22.15 -1.27
N ASP A 296 -10.53 -20.96 -1.08
CA ASP A 296 -11.63 -20.46 -1.90
C ASP A 296 -11.17 -20.26 -3.36
N THR A 297 -12.14 -20.29 -4.26
CA THR A 297 -11.91 -20.07 -5.70
C THR A 297 -12.32 -18.66 -6.08
N VAL A 298 -11.47 -17.98 -6.86
CA VAL A 298 -11.68 -16.62 -7.36
C VAL A 298 -11.64 -16.62 -8.88
N ARG A 299 -12.66 -16.04 -9.50
CA ARG A 299 -12.73 -15.76 -10.94
C ARG A 299 -12.93 -14.27 -11.18
N PHE A 300 -12.10 -13.70 -12.04
CA PHE A 300 -12.24 -12.31 -12.45
C PHE A 300 -13.26 -12.18 -13.59
N VAL A 301 -14.15 -11.20 -13.46
CA VAL A 301 -15.21 -10.89 -14.43
C VAL A 301 -14.98 -9.48 -14.96
N PRO A 302 -14.56 -9.30 -16.21
CA PRO A 302 -14.30 -7.97 -16.75
C PRO A 302 -15.59 -7.19 -16.93
N VAL A 303 -15.58 -5.93 -16.48
CA VAL A 303 -16.70 -5.00 -16.61
C VAL A 303 -16.23 -3.67 -17.17
N ARG A 304 -17.14 -2.94 -17.79
CA ARG A 304 -16.87 -1.56 -18.21
C ARG A 304 -16.83 -0.62 -17.01
N ALA A 305 -15.85 0.26 -16.95
CA ALA A 305 -15.70 1.22 -15.86
C ALA A 305 -16.90 2.19 -15.76
N ASP A 306 -17.50 2.59 -16.91
CA ASP A 306 -18.68 3.45 -16.94
C ASP A 306 -19.96 2.76 -16.42
N ARG A 307 -19.95 1.42 -16.31
CA ARG A 307 -21.06 0.62 -15.77
C ARG A 307 -20.83 0.18 -14.32
N ALA A 308 -19.60 0.18 -13.87
CA ALA A 308 -19.24 -0.27 -12.53
C ALA A 308 -20.00 0.44 -11.39
N PRO A 309 -20.24 1.77 -11.41
CA PRO A 309 -21.03 2.42 -10.37
C PRO A 309 -22.47 1.89 -10.25
N SER A 310 -23.06 1.42 -11.35
CA SER A 310 -24.42 0.86 -11.33
C SER A 310 -24.52 -0.48 -10.58
N LEU A 311 -23.40 -1.18 -10.36
CA LEU A 311 -23.35 -2.41 -9.56
C LEU A 311 -23.72 -2.15 -8.09
N ARG A 312 -23.51 -0.96 -7.58
CA ARG A 312 -23.87 -0.57 -6.21
C ARG A 312 -25.38 -0.53 -5.96
N THR A 313 -26.16 -0.33 -7.01
CA THR A 313 -27.61 -0.13 -6.96
C THR A 313 -28.41 -1.31 -7.53
N ILE A 314 -27.72 -2.34 -8.05
CA ILE A 314 -28.38 -3.50 -8.65
C ILE A 314 -28.80 -4.47 -7.55
N ASP A 315 -30.10 -4.77 -7.54
CA ASP A 315 -30.77 -5.78 -6.75
C ASP A 315 -30.11 -7.17 -6.92
N VAL A 316 -30.01 -7.96 -5.86
CA VAL A 316 -29.36 -9.28 -5.86
C VAL A 316 -29.96 -10.20 -6.93
N ASP A 317 -31.27 -10.15 -7.12
CA ASP A 317 -31.99 -10.95 -8.14
C ASP A 317 -31.67 -10.48 -9.58
N ARG A 318 -31.34 -9.22 -9.78
CA ARG A 318 -30.91 -8.67 -11.06
C ARG A 318 -29.43 -8.90 -11.36
N ARG A 319 -28.59 -9.11 -10.35
CA ARG A 319 -27.17 -9.45 -10.54
C ARG A 319 -26.99 -10.76 -11.30
N ALA A 320 -27.85 -11.77 -11.06
CA ALA A 320 -27.83 -13.06 -11.75
C ALA A 320 -28.27 -12.98 -13.22
N SER A 321 -29.06 -11.98 -13.59
CA SER A 321 -29.65 -11.82 -14.93
C SER A 321 -29.03 -10.65 -15.74
N PHE A 322 -28.20 -9.80 -15.10
CA PHE A 322 -27.55 -8.71 -15.78
C PHE A 322 -26.26 -9.22 -16.44
N PRO A 323 -26.05 -9.03 -17.75
CA PRO A 323 -24.75 -9.28 -18.34
C PRO A 323 -23.78 -8.24 -17.78
N LEU A 324 -23.15 -8.58 -16.63
CA LEU A 324 -22.10 -7.78 -15.99
C LEU A 324 -20.89 -7.63 -16.91
N VAL A 325 -20.80 -8.52 -17.88
CA VAL A 325 -19.69 -8.62 -18.82
C VAL A 325 -20.09 -7.96 -20.12
N ILE A 326 -19.61 -6.77 -20.33
CA ILE A 326 -19.28 -6.34 -21.67
C ILE A 326 -17.78 -6.52 -21.73
N SER A 327 -17.35 -7.60 -22.38
CA SER A 327 -15.96 -7.90 -22.59
C SER A 327 -15.25 -6.67 -23.15
N THR A 328 -14.36 -6.08 -22.41
CA THR A 328 -13.43 -5.08 -22.91
C THR A 328 -12.39 -5.71 -23.82
N SER A 329 -12.15 -7.01 -23.68
CA SER A 329 -11.21 -7.78 -24.48
C SER A 329 -11.56 -7.82 -25.97
N SER A 330 -12.84 -7.75 -26.34
CA SER A 330 -13.27 -7.68 -27.74
C SER A 330 -12.90 -6.36 -28.42
N ASP A 331 -12.71 -5.30 -27.65
CA ASP A 331 -12.43 -3.95 -28.14
C ASP A 331 -10.93 -3.57 -28.00
N ASN A 332 -10.07 -4.54 -27.67
CA ASN A 332 -8.63 -4.32 -27.39
C ASN A 332 -8.37 -3.23 -26.34
N ASP A 333 -9.18 -3.19 -25.30
CA ASP A 333 -8.97 -2.28 -24.17
C ASP A 333 -7.58 -2.53 -23.56
N ASP A 334 -6.75 -1.49 -23.53
CA ASP A 334 -5.39 -1.51 -22.98
C ASP A 334 -5.31 -0.77 -21.62
N GLY A 335 -6.45 -0.39 -21.07
CA GLY A 335 -6.53 0.42 -19.84
C GLY A 335 -6.15 1.89 -20.04
N VAL A 336 -5.79 2.31 -21.25
CA VAL A 336 -5.44 3.71 -21.55
C VAL A 336 -6.70 4.50 -21.83
N LEU A 337 -6.88 5.59 -21.09
CA LEU A 337 -8.01 6.52 -21.25
C LEU A 337 -7.70 7.62 -22.25
N SER A 338 -6.46 8.13 -22.23
CA SER A 338 -6.01 9.19 -23.12
C SER A 338 -4.49 9.17 -23.28
N ARG A 339 -3.99 9.59 -24.45
CA ARG A 339 -2.58 9.89 -24.71
C ARG A 339 -2.47 11.23 -25.41
N PHE A 340 -1.57 12.06 -24.95
CA PHE A 340 -1.28 13.36 -25.58
C PHE A 340 0.16 13.79 -25.30
N ILE A 341 0.61 14.79 -26.03
CA ILE A 341 1.90 15.44 -25.80
C ILE A 341 1.65 16.73 -25.03
N ALA A 342 2.31 16.86 -23.90
CA ALA A 342 2.27 18.03 -23.06
C ALA A 342 2.84 19.28 -23.77
N SER A 343 2.56 20.46 -23.23
CA SER A 343 3.03 21.72 -23.79
C SER A 343 4.55 21.87 -23.89
N ASP A 344 5.31 21.12 -23.09
CA ASP A 344 6.77 21.07 -23.09
C ASP A 344 7.35 19.89 -23.91
N GLY A 345 6.50 19.15 -24.63
CA GLY A 345 6.90 18.02 -25.46
C GLY A 345 6.94 16.68 -24.74
N THR A 346 6.55 16.61 -23.46
CA THR A 346 6.51 15.36 -22.70
C THR A 346 5.31 14.50 -23.12
N ASP A 347 5.51 13.21 -23.34
CA ASP A 347 4.43 12.25 -23.51
C ASP A 347 3.64 12.08 -22.20
N VAL A 348 2.32 12.14 -22.28
CA VAL A 348 1.42 11.93 -21.14
C VAL A 348 0.46 10.80 -21.47
N THR A 349 0.35 9.84 -20.56
CA THR A 349 -0.61 8.75 -20.66
C THR A 349 -1.51 8.73 -19.43
N LEU A 350 -2.81 8.82 -19.62
CA LEU A 350 -3.81 8.64 -18.58
C LEU A 350 -4.29 7.19 -18.62
N ARG A 351 -4.13 6.46 -17.51
CA ARG A 351 -4.50 5.04 -17.41
C ARG A 351 -5.59 4.83 -16.38
N ARG A 352 -6.46 3.89 -16.66
CA ARG A 352 -7.51 3.47 -15.73
C ARG A 352 -6.93 2.68 -14.57
N ALA A 353 -7.31 3.03 -13.35
CA ALA A 353 -6.99 2.30 -12.12
C ALA A 353 -8.29 1.99 -11.35
N GLY A 354 -9.07 1.02 -11.84
CA GLY A 354 -10.42 0.76 -11.35
C GLY A 354 -11.47 1.71 -11.94
N ASP A 355 -12.61 1.80 -11.28
CA ASP A 355 -13.72 2.72 -11.64
C ASP A 355 -13.64 4.06 -10.91
N GLY A 356 -12.74 4.20 -9.93
CA GLY A 356 -12.54 5.41 -9.13
C GLY A 356 -11.09 5.89 -9.09
N GLY A 357 -10.29 5.62 -10.13
CA GLY A 357 -8.90 6.04 -10.18
C GLY A 357 -8.38 6.28 -11.59
N VAL A 358 -7.53 7.30 -11.73
CA VAL A 358 -6.75 7.57 -12.93
C VAL A 358 -5.28 7.71 -12.55
N LEU A 359 -4.43 6.92 -13.19
CA LEU A 359 -2.99 7.04 -13.11
C LEU A 359 -2.50 7.93 -14.26
N VAL A 360 -1.92 9.08 -13.93
CA VAL A 360 -1.27 9.99 -14.88
C VAL A 360 0.20 9.62 -14.96
N GLU A 361 0.69 9.20 -16.11
CA GLU A 361 2.10 8.88 -16.33
C GLU A 361 2.77 9.84 -17.29
N TYR A 362 4.03 10.19 -16.99
CA TYR A 362 4.87 11.06 -17.82
C TYR A 362 6.06 10.31 -18.41
N GLY A 363 6.30 10.52 -19.69
CA GLY A 363 7.48 10.06 -20.42
C GLY A 363 7.71 8.55 -20.45
N PRO A 364 8.92 8.11 -20.83
CA PRO A 364 9.29 6.71 -20.89
C PRO A 364 9.53 6.10 -19.50
N MET A 365 9.63 4.76 -19.43
CA MET A 365 9.95 4.01 -18.21
C MET A 365 11.45 4.12 -17.85
N THR A 366 11.88 5.33 -17.53
CA THR A 366 13.26 5.67 -17.12
C THR A 366 13.24 6.56 -15.90
N LEU A 367 14.29 6.49 -15.09
CA LEU A 367 14.45 7.37 -13.92
C LEU A 367 14.89 8.76 -14.38
N ASP A 368 13.94 9.69 -14.41
CA ASP A 368 14.17 11.08 -14.81
C ASP A 368 13.53 12.06 -13.82
N LEU A 369 14.34 12.95 -13.24
CA LEU A 369 13.86 13.94 -12.27
C LEU A 369 13.02 15.05 -12.93
N VAL A 370 13.12 15.24 -14.25
CA VAL A 370 12.21 16.13 -15.00
C VAL A 370 10.79 15.60 -14.95
N MET A 371 10.63 14.28 -15.15
CA MET A 371 9.31 13.63 -15.05
C MET A 371 8.76 13.72 -13.63
N ARG A 372 9.62 13.51 -12.61
CA ARG A 372 9.21 13.67 -11.21
C ARG A 372 8.79 15.10 -10.88
N ALA A 373 9.48 16.08 -11.43
CA ALA A 373 9.10 17.49 -11.28
C ALA A 373 7.71 17.78 -11.88
N ARG A 374 7.41 17.20 -13.05
CA ARG A 374 6.07 17.32 -13.64
C ARG A 374 4.98 16.70 -12.76
N VAL A 375 5.22 15.51 -12.23
CA VAL A 375 4.31 14.88 -11.24
C VAL A 375 4.05 15.82 -10.07
N HIS A 376 5.09 16.48 -9.55
CA HIS A 376 4.95 17.40 -8.42
C HIS A 376 4.15 18.65 -8.77
N VAL A 377 4.39 19.24 -9.93
CA VAL A 377 3.64 20.41 -10.39
C VAL A 377 2.14 20.09 -10.52
N LEU A 378 1.79 18.92 -11.08
CA LEU A 378 0.39 18.48 -11.16
C LEU A 378 -0.19 18.21 -9.76
N TYR A 379 0.56 17.55 -8.89
CA TYR A 379 0.16 17.24 -7.52
C TYR A 379 -0.19 18.51 -6.73
N GLU A 380 0.73 19.48 -6.68
CA GLU A 380 0.52 20.76 -5.99
C GLU A 380 -0.65 21.56 -6.59
N HIS A 381 -0.80 21.52 -7.92
CA HIS A 381 -1.89 22.21 -8.58
C HIS A 381 -3.26 21.62 -8.22
N LEU A 382 -3.38 20.29 -8.17
CA LEU A 382 -4.62 19.62 -7.77
C LEU A 382 -4.93 19.83 -6.29
N LEU A 383 -3.92 19.78 -5.41
CA LEU A 383 -4.10 20.09 -3.98
C LEU A 383 -4.63 21.51 -3.76
N ALA A 384 -4.08 22.49 -4.48
CA ALA A 384 -4.47 23.88 -4.33
C ALA A 384 -5.91 24.17 -4.81
N GLN A 385 -6.47 23.31 -5.68
CA GLN A 385 -7.83 23.51 -6.21
C GLN A 385 -8.93 22.87 -5.36
N ASP A 386 -8.60 21.94 -4.46
CA ASP A 386 -9.55 21.23 -3.59
C ASP A 386 -10.82 20.77 -4.36
N ILE A 387 -10.60 19.98 -5.42
CA ILE A 387 -11.66 19.59 -6.37
C ILE A 387 -12.61 18.60 -5.69
N PRO A 388 -13.92 18.92 -5.59
CA PRO A 388 -14.90 18.01 -5.01
C PRO A 388 -14.93 16.65 -5.72
N GLY A 389 -14.92 15.58 -4.93
CA GLY A 389 -14.91 14.21 -5.45
C GLY A 389 -13.52 13.58 -5.56
N ILE A 390 -12.42 14.35 -5.55
CA ILE A 390 -11.07 13.77 -5.37
C ILE A 390 -10.93 13.35 -3.91
N ILE A 391 -10.50 12.09 -3.70
CA ILE A 391 -10.33 11.49 -2.37
C ILE A 391 -8.86 11.56 -1.95
N GLU A 392 -7.95 11.15 -2.84
CA GLU A 392 -6.51 11.10 -2.57
C GLU A 392 -5.68 11.34 -3.82
N LEU A 393 -4.51 11.92 -3.61
CA LEU A 393 -3.48 12.16 -4.61
C LEU A 393 -2.20 11.47 -4.15
N THR A 394 -1.70 10.49 -4.91
CA THR A 394 -0.51 9.74 -4.52
C THR A 394 0.56 9.81 -5.61
N PRO A 395 1.63 10.60 -5.43
CA PRO A 395 2.69 10.70 -6.41
C PRO A 395 3.65 9.50 -6.34
N GLY A 396 3.94 8.94 -7.51
CA GLY A 396 5.03 8.00 -7.75
C GLY A 396 6.26 8.70 -8.33
N VAL A 397 7.18 7.92 -8.90
CA VAL A 397 8.44 8.45 -9.47
C VAL A 397 8.18 9.25 -10.75
N ARG A 398 7.33 8.74 -11.65
CA ARG A 398 6.95 9.40 -12.91
C ARG A 398 5.44 9.44 -13.13
N SER A 399 4.66 9.19 -12.08
CA SER A 399 3.21 9.10 -12.16
C SER A 399 2.52 9.77 -10.99
N LEU A 400 1.26 10.14 -11.18
CA LEU A 400 0.35 10.59 -10.12
C LEU A 400 -0.92 9.76 -10.18
N GLN A 401 -1.25 9.07 -9.10
CA GLN A 401 -2.54 8.43 -8.92
C GLN A 401 -3.54 9.44 -8.36
N VAL A 402 -4.63 9.66 -9.09
CA VAL A 402 -5.78 10.45 -8.65
C VAL A 402 -6.91 9.49 -8.31
N GLN A 403 -7.24 9.37 -7.02
CA GLN A 403 -8.39 8.60 -6.55
C GLN A 403 -9.57 9.53 -6.34
N PHE A 404 -10.75 9.12 -6.81
CA PHE A 404 -11.97 9.92 -6.73
C PHE A 404 -13.20 9.05 -6.45
N ASP A 405 -14.27 9.66 -5.97
CA ASP A 405 -15.56 9.00 -5.78
C ASP A 405 -16.29 8.88 -7.12
N PRO A 406 -16.45 7.65 -7.67
CA PRO A 406 -17.13 7.45 -8.95
C PRO A 406 -18.63 7.76 -8.91
N SER A 407 -19.21 8.02 -7.74
CA SER A 407 -20.58 8.52 -7.60
C SER A 407 -20.68 10.04 -7.71
N ALA A 408 -19.60 10.75 -7.43
CA ALA A 408 -19.50 12.21 -7.52
C ALA A 408 -19.00 12.69 -8.88
N MET A 409 -18.09 11.93 -9.50
CA MET A 409 -17.45 12.26 -10.79
C MET A 409 -17.22 10.99 -11.60
N SER A 410 -17.57 11.01 -12.88
CA SER A 410 -17.30 9.87 -13.76
C SER A 410 -15.82 9.82 -14.18
N ILE A 411 -15.36 8.65 -14.59
CA ILE A 411 -13.97 8.48 -15.08
C ILE A 411 -13.71 9.32 -16.35
N ALA A 412 -14.72 9.56 -17.18
CA ALA A 412 -14.61 10.40 -18.36
C ALA A 412 -14.39 11.87 -17.95
N GLU A 413 -15.18 12.39 -17.02
CA GLU A 413 -15.03 13.77 -16.50
C GLU A 413 -13.67 13.98 -15.84
N MET A 414 -13.18 12.99 -15.06
CA MET A 414 -11.84 13.05 -14.47
C MET A 414 -10.76 13.04 -15.56
N THR A 415 -10.91 12.23 -16.60
CA THR A 415 -9.96 12.17 -17.73
C THR A 415 -9.89 13.49 -18.46
N ASP A 416 -11.04 14.09 -18.77
CA ASP A 416 -11.13 15.40 -19.43
C ASP A 416 -10.55 16.52 -18.56
N LEU A 417 -10.82 16.49 -17.26
CA LEU A 417 -10.25 17.44 -16.29
C LEU A 417 -8.71 17.38 -16.34
N LEU A 418 -8.13 16.19 -16.18
CA LEU A 418 -6.68 16.00 -16.12
C LEU A 418 -6.00 16.35 -17.45
N ALA A 419 -6.58 15.98 -18.58
CA ALA A 419 -6.08 16.37 -19.90
C ALA A 419 -6.14 17.89 -20.11
N GLY A 420 -7.20 18.53 -19.62
CA GLY A 420 -7.40 19.99 -19.73
C GLY A 420 -6.51 20.83 -18.80
N LEU A 421 -5.88 20.23 -17.79
CA LEU A 421 -4.97 20.94 -16.87
C LEU A 421 -3.57 21.14 -17.44
N ASP A 422 -3.10 20.26 -18.32
CA ASP A 422 -1.69 20.27 -18.78
C ASP A 422 -1.26 21.63 -19.33
N GLY A 423 -2.05 22.23 -20.21
CA GLY A 423 -1.77 23.55 -20.78
C GLY A 423 -1.79 24.72 -19.77
N LYS A 424 -2.24 24.48 -18.52
CA LYS A 424 -2.30 25.48 -17.44
C LYS A 424 -1.18 25.31 -16.42
N LEU A 425 -0.46 24.17 -16.46
CA LEU A 425 0.64 23.92 -15.55
C LEU A 425 1.88 24.76 -15.93
N PRO A 426 2.63 25.27 -14.93
CA PRO A 426 3.90 25.93 -15.21
C PRO A 426 4.90 24.97 -15.87
N PRO A 427 5.78 25.47 -16.74
CA PRO A 427 6.82 24.63 -17.34
C PRO A 427 7.73 23.99 -16.27
N SER A 428 7.94 22.69 -16.37
CA SER A 428 8.71 21.93 -15.35
C SER A 428 10.16 22.40 -15.20
N HIS A 429 10.79 22.89 -16.28
CA HIS A 429 12.18 23.41 -16.22
C HIS A 429 12.32 24.67 -15.35
N GLN A 430 11.24 25.37 -15.02
CA GLN A 430 11.23 26.51 -14.11
C GLN A 430 10.92 26.13 -12.66
N LEU A 431 10.77 24.82 -12.38
CA LEU A 431 10.44 24.36 -11.04
C LEU A 431 11.56 24.70 -10.06
N VAL A 432 11.19 25.42 -9.02
CA VAL A 432 11.99 25.65 -7.83
C VAL A 432 11.12 25.32 -6.62
N VAL A 433 11.51 24.32 -5.85
CA VAL A 433 10.77 23.85 -4.67
C VAL A 433 11.60 23.96 -3.41
N PRO A 434 10.98 24.14 -2.23
CA PRO A 434 11.66 23.95 -0.96
C PRO A 434 12.30 22.55 -0.90
N SER A 435 13.54 22.47 -0.46
CA SER A 435 14.29 21.21 -0.39
C SER A 435 15.21 21.29 0.83
N ARG A 436 14.79 20.64 1.92
CA ARG A 436 15.59 20.56 3.14
C ARG A 436 16.72 19.54 2.94
N THR A 437 17.88 19.77 3.56
CA THR A 437 18.90 18.72 3.71
C THR A 437 18.75 18.11 5.09
N VAL A 438 18.34 16.85 5.15
CA VAL A 438 18.12 16.08 6.38
C VAL A 438 19.35 15.20 6.59
N ARG A 439 20.12 15.44 7.65
CA ARG A 439 21.36 14.72 7.96
C ARG A 439 21.09 13.59 8.95
N LEU A 440 21.16 12.35 8.49
CA LEU A 440 20.86 11.17 9.28
C LEU A 440 22.13 10.42 9.70
N PRO A 441 22.20 9.92 10.95
CA PRO A 441 23.26 8.99 11.34
C PRO A 441 23.11 7.67 10.60
N LEU A 442 24.20 7.08 10.14
CA LEU A 442 24.18 5.74 9.51
C LEU A 442 25.22 4.85 10.17
N SER A 443 24.75 3.77 10.82
CA SER A 443 25.59 2.64 11.21
C SER A 443 25.81 1.79 9.97
N TRP A 444 27.02 1.91 9.39
CA TRP A 444 27.41 1.15 8.20
C TRP A 444 27.53 -0.33 8.52
N ASP A 445 27.01 -1.19 7.63
CA ASP A 445 27.06 -2.66 7.78
C ASP A 445 26.57 -3.13 9.16
N ASP A 446 25.44 -2.61 9.60
CA ASP A 446 24.89 -2.71 10.94
C ASP A 446 24.59 -4.17 11.36
N PRO A 447 24.86 -4.57 12.61
CA PRO A 447 24.59 -5.93 13.10
C PRO A 447 23.14 -6.41 12.89
N ALA A 448 22.14 -5.51 12.98
CA ALA A 448 20.74 -5.89 12.76
C ALA A 448 20.47 -6.25 11.29
N THR A 449 21.17 -5.64 10.34
CA THR A 449 21.07 -6.00 8.92
C THR A 449 21.74 -7.34 8.63
N HIS A 450 22.86 -7.64 9.29
CA HIS A 450 23.48 -8.97 9.24
C HIS A 450 22.55 -10.07 9.78
N GLU A 451 21.88 -9.81 10.90
CA GLU A 451 20.88 -10.73 11.45
C GLU A 451 19.77 -11.01 10.43
N ALA A 452 19.26 -9.99 9.74
CA ALA A 452 18.24 -10.16 8.72
C ALA A 452 18.72 -11.01 7.53
N ILE A 453 19.96 -10.80 7.07
CA ILE A 453 20.58 -11.62 6.03
C ILE A 453 20.71 -13.08 6.49
N GLN A 454 21.17 -13.33 7.72
CA GLN A 454 21.30 -14.68 8.27
C GLN A 454 19.94 -15.38 8.40
N ARG A 455 18.90 -14.69 8.90
CA ARG A 455 17.53 -15.22 8.96
C ARG A 455 17.02 -15.60 7.57
N TYR A 456 17.29 -14.78 6.57
CA TYR A 456 16.94 -15.08 5.18
C TYR A 456 17.65 -16.33 4.66
N MET A 457 18.95 -16.43 4.87
CA MET A 457 19.74 -17.58 4.44
C MET A 457 19.28 -18.89 5.09
N HIS A 458 18.87 -18.84 6.37
CA HIS A 458 18.38 -20.03 7.07
C HIS A 458 16.95 -20.42 6.72
N GLY A 459 16.08 -19.45 6.53
CA GLY A 459 14.64 -19.68 6.41
C GLY A 459 14.07 -19.62 5.00
N VAL A 460 14.79 -18.97 4.06
CA VAL A 460 14.29 -18.72 2.71
C VAL A 460 15.25 -19.27 1.66
N ARG A 461 16.50 -18.75 1.64
CA ARG A 461 17.45 -19.12 0.59
C ARG A 461 18.90 -18.86 0.99
N ALA A 462 19.69 -19.94 1.11
CA ALA A 462 21.08 -19.88 1.53
C ALA A 462 22.06 -19.46 0.43
N ASP A 463 21.77 -19.79 -0.84
CA ASP A 463 22.66 -19.66 -2.00
C ASP A 463 22.32 -18.47 -2.91
N ALA A 464 21.61 -17.45 -2.39
CA ALA A 464 21.24 -16.28 -3.17
C ALA A 464 22.49 -15.46 -3.60
N PRO A 465 22.52 -14.91 -4.84
CA PRO A 465 23.68 -14.17 -5.37
C PRO A 465 24.14 -12.98 -4.52
N TRP A 466 23.21 -12.41 -3.74
CA TRP A 466 23.43 -11.26 -2.83
C TRP A 466 23.84 -11.66 -1.42
N CYS A 467 23.90 -12.97 -1.13
CA CYS A 467 24.34 -13.50 0.15
C CYS A 467 25.81 -13.96 0.08
N PRO A 468 26.53 -13.98 1.20
CA PRO A 468 26.12 -13.61 2.57
C PRO A 468 26.29 -12.11 2.90
N TRP A 469 26.73 -11.26 2.01
CA TRP A 469 27.09 -9.87 2.28
C TRP A 469 26.60 -8.92 1.17
N ASN A 470 25.57 -8.16 1.47
CA ASN A 470 24.92 -7.28 0.48
C ASN A 470 25.85 -6.21 -0.07
N ILE A 471 26.75 -5.66 0.75
CA ILE A 471 27.68 -4.59 0.32
C ILE A 471 28.67 -5.11 -0.72
N GLU A 472 29.17 -6.33 -0.56
CA GLU A 472 30.03 -6.97 -1.57
C GLU A 472 29.25 -7.23 -2.88
N PHE A 473 27.98 -7.62 -2.77
CA PHE A 473 27.12 -7.75 -3.93
C PHE A 473 26.90 -6.40 -4.64
N ILE A 474 26.64 -5.32 -3.89
CA ILE A 474 26.51 -3.96 -4.44
C ILE A 474 27.79 -3.56 -5.16
N ARG A 475 28.96 -3.78 -4.56
CA ARG A 475 30.28 -3.53 -5.18
C ARG A 475 30.39 -4.20 -6.54
N ARG A 476 30.15 -5.50 -6.56
CA ARG A 476 30.36 -6.37 -7.72
C ARG A 476 29.42 -6.01 -8.88
N ILE A 477 28.12 -5.84 -8.60
CA ILE A 477 27.12 -5.54 -9.63
C ILE A 477 27.29 -4.14 -10.25
N ASN A 478 27.94 -3.21 -9.55
CA ASN A 478 28.23 -1.86 -10.05
C ASN A 478 29.65 -1.71 -10.64
N GLY A 479 30.47 -2.79 -10.63
CA GLY A 479 31.82 -2.79 -11.19
C GLY A 479 32.79 -1.92 -10.43
N LEU A 480 32.62 -1.79 -9.11
CA LEU A 480 33.52 -1.02 -8.25
C LEU A 480 34.73 -1.89 -7.83
N ASP A 481 35.89 -1.26 -7.63
CA ASP A 481 37.12 -1.96 -7.35
C ASP A 481 37.14 -2.58 -5.94
N ASP A 482 36.61 -1.84 -4.95
CA ASP A 482 36.58 -2.30 -3.55
C ASP A 482 35.30 -1.82 -2.82
N VAL A 483 35.10 -2.34 -1.61
CA VAL A 483 33.95 -2.01 -0.75
C VAL A 483 34.04 -0.58 -0.21
N ALA A 484 35.25 -0.01 -0.09
CA ALA A 484 35.40 1.36 0.37
C ALA A 484 34.79 2.36 -0.62
N GLN A 485 34.81 2.05 -1.93
CA GLN A 485 34.13 2.87 -2.92
C GLN A 485 32.60 2.86 -2.73
N VAL A 486 32.01 1.73 -2.32
CA VAL A 486 30.57 1.69 -1.98
C VAL A 486 30.28 2.59 -0.79
N HIS A 487 31.10 2.51 0.25
CA HIS A 487 31.00 3.36 1.43
C HIS A 487 31.11 4.85 1.05
N ASP A 488 32.14 5.23 0.30
CA ASP A 488 32.38 6.62 -0.09
C ASP A 488 31.23 7.18 -0.93
N ILE A 489 30.68 6.38 -1.86
CA ILE A 489 29.51 6.78 -2.65
C ILE A 489 28.31 7.02 -1.73
N VAL A 490 28.01 6.10 -0.81
CA VAL A 490 26.84 6.21 0.07
C VAL A 490 26.93 7.44 0.98
N PHE A 491 28.10 7.73 1.54
CA PHE A 491 28.27 8.86 2.47
C PHE A 491 28.47 10.22 1.78
N ASN A 492 28.89 10.25 0.51
CA ASN A 492 29.03 11.49 -0.26
C ASN A 492 27.79 11.83 -1.09
N ALA A 493 26.83 10.91 -1.21
CA ALA A 493 25.61 11.15 -1.98
C ALA A 493 24.63 12.06 -1.23
N GLU A 494 23.96 12.93 -1.98
CA GLU A 494 22.70 13.57 -1.58
C GLU A 494 21.55 12.86 -2.27
N TYR A 495 20.66 12.24 -1.50
CA TYR A 495 19.53 11.47 -2.00
C TYR A 495 18.26 12.31 -2.02
N LEU A 496 17.74 12.63 -3.20
CA LEU A 496 16.48 13.36 -3.36
C LEU A 496 15.28 12.42 -3.12
N VAL A 497 14.39 12.80 -2.22
CA VAL A 497 13.15 12.07 -1.91
C VAL A 497 12.13 12.30 -3.04
N LEU A 498 11.83 11.24 -3.78
CA LEU A 498 10.91 11.25 -4.92
C LEU A 498 9.49 10.84 -4.51
N GLY A 499 9.37 9.95 -3.53
CA GLY A 499 8.11 9.41 -3.02
C GLY A 499 8.25 9.06 -1.54
N LEU A 500 7.11 8.87 -0.88
CA LEU A 500 7.03 8.41 0.50
C LEU A 500 6.05 7.22 0.56
N GLY A 501 6.35 6.26 1.43
CA GLY A 501 5.51 5.08 1.60
C GLY A 501 5.96 3.87 0.78
N ASP A 502 7.22 3.82 0.32
CA ASP A 502 7.81 2.56 -0.14
C ASP A 502 7.86 1.59 1.02
N VAL A 503 6.99 0.58 0.97
CA VAL A 503 6.75 -0.36 2.08
C VAL A 503 6.33 0.35 3.38
N TYR A 504 5.41 1.31 3.35
CA TYR A 504 4.75 1.99 4.47
C TYR A 504 5.52 3.13 5.17
N LEU A 505 4.78 3.87 5.97
CA LEU A 505 5.13 4.76 7.09
C LEU A 505 6.31 5.73 6.80
N GLY A 506 6.10 6.61 5.83
CA GLY A 506 7.07 7.67 5.53
C GLY A 506 8.40 7.18 4.96
N ALA A 507 8.49 5.88 4.62
CA ALA A 507 9.67 5.30 4.00
C ALA A 507 9.95 5.98 2.65
N PRO A 508 11.14 6.57 2.43
CA PRO A 508 11.43 7.29 1.20
C PRO A 508 11.74 6.35 0.03
N VAL A 509 11.25 6.71 -1.14
CA VAL A 509 11.84 6.35 -2.43
C VAL A 509 12.78 7.48 -2.79
N ALA A 510 14.08 7.31 -2.63
CA ALA A 510 15.05 8.37 -2.86
C ALA A 510 16.14 7.95 -3.85
N THR A 511 16.67 8.91 -4.61
CA THR A 511 17.77 8.63 -5.56
C THR A 511 18.85 9.69 -5.44
N PRO A 512 20.13 9.35 -5.61
CA PRO A 512 21.20 10.35 -5.64
C PRO A 512 20.97 11.39 -6.73
N LEU A 513 21.17 12.66 -6.38
CA LEU A 513 21.15 13.77 -7.34
C LEU A 513 22.24 13.58 -8.39
N ASP A 514 23.46 13.28 -7.96
CA ASP A 514 24.55 12.96 -8.89
C ASP A 514 24.37 11.52 -9.42
N PRO A 515 24.16 11.33 -10.73
CA PRO A 515 24.04 10.00 -11.32
C PRO A 515 25.25 9.09 -11.12
N ARG A 516 26.42 9.64 -10.82
CA ARG A 516 27.65 8.86 -10.51
C ARG A 516 27.60 8.22 -9.13
N HIS A 517 26.66 8.63 -8.27
CA HIS A 517 26.40 8.02 -6.98
C HIS A 517 25.22 7.03 -7.01
N ARG A 518 24.55 6.84 -8.15
CA ARG A 518 23.41 5.91 -8.27
C ARG A 518 23.88 4.49 -8.38
N LEU A 519 24.02 3.82 -7.24
CA LEU A 519 24.28 2.39 -7.18
C LEU A 519 22.99 1.65 -7.56
N VAL A 520 23.10 0.68 -8.48
CA VAL A 520 21.99 -0.12 -8.96
C VAL A 520 22.11 -1.54 -8.42
N THR A 521 21.01 -2.09 -7.92
CA THR A 521 20.96 -3.47 -7.41
C THR A 521 19.67 -4.16 -7.83
N THR A 522 19.65 -5.50 -7.67
CA THR A 522 18.41 -6.26 -7.74
C THR A 522 17.76 -6.34 -6.37
N LYS A 523 16.43 -6.49 -6.33
CA LYS A 523 15.71 -6.82 -5.10
C LYS A 523 15.90 -8.30 -4.76
N TYR A 524 15.78 -8.65 -3.48
CA TYR A 524 15.72 -10.06 -3.05
C TYR A 524 14.54 -10.79 -3.72
N ASN A 525 14.79 -11.97 -4.20
CA ASN A 525 13.75 -12.85 -4.74
C ASN A 525 13.99 -14.30 -4.27
N PRO A 526 13.10 -14.88 -3.43
CA PRO A 526 11.97 -14.19 -2.76
C PRO A 526 12.41 -13.08 -1.80
N ALA A 527 11.50 -12.16 -1.45
CA ALA A 527 11.76 -11.12 -0.46
C ALA A 527 12.06 -11.70 0.92
N ARG A 528 12.79 -10.96 1.77
CA ARG A 528 12.96 -11.33 3.18
C ARG A 528 11.62 -11.26 3.90
N THR A 529 11.43 -12.16 4.86
CA THR A 529 10.25 -12.16 5.75
C THR A 529 10.35 -11.13 6.87
N TRP A 530 11.56 -10.70 7.20
CA TRP A 530 11.83 -9.70 8.23
C TRP A 530 12.98 -8.77 7.83
N THR A 531 12.75 -7.48 8.02
CA THR A 531 13.71 -6.39 7.85
C THR A 531 13.64 -5.53 9.09
N PRO A 532 14.75 -5.17 9.74
CA PRO A 532 14.72 -4.33 10.93
C PRO A 532 14.24 -2.91 10.59
N GLU A 533 13.49 -2.31 11.50
CA GLU A 533 13.07 -0.93 11.41
C GLU A 533 14.27 0.00 11.17
N ASN A 534 14.11 0.93 10.25
CA ASN A 534 15.09 1.92 9.79
C ASN A 534 16.37 1.32 9.17
N ALA A 535 16.32 0.06 8.72
CA ALA A 535 17.33 -0.44 7.80
C ALA A 535 17.38 0.45 6.55
N VAL A 536 18.58 0.73 6.08
CA VAL A 536 18.84 1.46 4.85
C VAL A 536 19.29 0.50 3.78
N GLY A 537 18.61 0.51 2.64
CA GLY A 537 18.90 -0.40 1.55
C GLY A 537 18.73 0.22 0.18
N ILE A 538 19.32 -0.43 -0.83
CA ILE A 538 19.25 -0.04 -2.24
C ILE A 538 18.53 -1.13 -3.02
N GLY A 539 17.55 -0.74 -3.85
CA GLY A 539 16.82 -1.63 -4.74
C GLY A 539 16.47 -0.93 -6.05
N GLY A 540 16.79 -1.55 -7.20
CA GLY A 540 16.82 -0.80 -8.44
C GLY A 540 17.84 0.34 -8.33
N ALA A 541 17.45 1.55 -8.66
CA ALA A 541 18.25 2.78 -8.53
C ALA A 541 17.84 3.63 -7.31
N TYR A 542 17.12 3.05 -6.37
CA TYR A 542 16.52 3.77 -5.23
C TYR A 542 17.11 3.34 -3.90
N LEU A 543 17.22 4.31 -3.00
CA LEU A 543 17.46 4.10 -1.58
C LEU A 543 16.12 4.19 -0.84
N CYS A 544 15.90 3.26 0.09
CA CYS A 544 14.79 3.27 1.04
C CYS A 544 15.31 3.20 2.47
N ILE A 545 14.58 3.83 3.38
CA ILE A 545 14.72 3.68 4.84
C ILE A 545 13.42 3.07 5.35
N TYR A 546 13.46 1.83 5.82
CA TYR A 546 12.26 1.12 6.26
C TYR A 546 11.62 1.81 7.48
N GLY A 547 10.39 2.30 7.35
CA GLY A 547 9.69 3.02 8.42
C GLY A 547 9.25 2.13 9.59
N MET A 548 9.16 0.81 9.38
CA MET A 548 8.77 -0.18 10.37
C MET A 548 9.43 -1.54 10.07
N GLU A 549 9.34 -2.49 11.01
CA GLU A 549 9.70 -3.88 10.75
C GLU A 549 8.72 -4.55 9.78
N GLY A 550 9.22 -5.38 8.88
CA GLY A 550 8.37 -6.06 7.92
C GLY A 550 9.14 -6.82 6.83
N PRO A 551 8.46 -7.38 5.83
CA PRO A 551 9.12 -7.97 4.68
C PRO A 551 9.88 -6.89 3.87
N GLY A 552 10.92 -7.30 3.13
CA GLY A 552 11.68 -6.36 2.33
C GLY A 552 12.62 -7.01 1.33
N GLY A 553 12.90 -6.29 0.22
CA GLY A 553 13.70 -6.80 -0.89
C GLY A 553 15.00 -6.03 -1.18
N TYR A 554 15.25 -4.88 -0.56
CA TYR A 554 16.42 -4.06 -0.88
C TYR A 554 17.71 -4.62 -0.27
N GLN A 555 18.84 -4.34 -0.94
CA GLN A 555 20.18 -4.73 -0.49
C GLN A 555 20.66 -3.75 0.56
N PHE A 556 21.01 -4.23 1.74
CA PHE A 556 21.39 -3.40 2.86
C PHE A 556 22.73 -2.70 2.69
N VAL A 557 22.80 -1.45 3.18
CA VAL A 557 24.05 -0.70 3.41
C VAL A 557 24.26 -0.38 4.87
N GLY A 558 23.21 -0.40 5.70
CA GLY A 558 23.29 -0.12 7.12
C GLY A 558 21.95 0.15 7.76
N ARG A 559 21.95 0.86 8.88
CA ARG A 559 20.78 1.23 9.65
C ARG A 559 20.87 2.67 10.13
N THR A 560 19.72 3.36 10.21
CA THR A 560 19.63 4.77 10.64
C THR A 560 18.64 4.98 11.78
N THR A 561 18.34 6.25 12.13
CA THR A 561 17.32 6.61 13.10
C THR A 561 15.93 6.66 12.47
N GLN A 562 14.90 6.93 13.28
CA GLN A 562 13.51 6.90 12.88
C GLN A 562 13.18 7.97 11.84
N VAL A 563 12.56 7.55 10.74
CA VAL A 563 11.86 8.43 9.78
C VAL A 563 10.35 8.50 10.05
N TRP A 564 9.88 7.66 10.97
CA TRP A 564 8.52 7.62 11.48
C TRP A 564 8.53 7.53 13.01
N ASN A 565 7.71 8.34 13.69
CA ASN A 565 7.58 8.31 15.14
C ASN A 565 6.10 8.42 15.56
N HIS A 566 5.39 7.31 15.58
CA HIS A 566 3.97 7.27 15.91
C HIS A 566 3.66 7.47 17.40
N CYS A 567 4.60 7.10 18.29
CA CYS A 567 4.38 7.19 19.74
C CYS A 567 4.46 8.64 20.24
N HIS A 568 5.25 9.48 19.58
CA HIS A 568 5.51 10.86 20.00
C HIS A 568 5.49 11.81 18.79
N PRO A 569 4.36 11.93 18.07
CA PRO A 569 4.29 12.79 16.89
C PRO A 569 4.57 14.24 17.29
N GLY A 570 5.57 14.88 16.63
CA GLY A 570 5.97 16.25 16.91
C GLY A 570 6.67 16.48 18.25
N SER A 571 7.14 15.43 18.95
CA SER A 571 7.89 15.56 20.21
C SER A 571 9.37 15.84 19.97
N ALA A 572 9.99 15.30 18.92
CA ALA A 572 11.30 15.72 18.44
C ALA A 572 11.14 16.98 17.59
N GLN A 573 12.05 17.94 17.70
CA GLN A 573 11.94 19.24 17.01
C GLN A 573 11.99 19.10 15.48
N SER A 574 12.63 18.05 14.97
CA SER A 574 12.71 17.74 13.55
C SER A 574 11.38 17.28 12.93
N PHE A 575 10.44 16.76 13.71
CA PHE A 575 9.12 16.39 13.25
C PHE A 575 8.16 17.58 13.32
N GLU A 576 7.34 17.76 12.31
CA GLU A 576 6.28 18.77 12.37
C GLU A 576 5.23 18.40 13.43
N PRO A 577 4.72 19.36 14.20
CA PRO A 577 3.64 19.10 15.15
C PRO A 577 2.44 18.41 14.48
N GLY A 578 2.03 17.26 15.04
CA GLY A 578 0.89 16.47 14.52
C GLY A 578 1.23 15.55 13.35
N THR A 579 2.50 15.51 12.86
CA THR A 579 2.93 14.59 11.81
C THR A 579 3.91 13.55 12.35
N PRO A 580 3.62 12.24 12.18
CA PRO A 580 4.54 11.19 12.62
C PRO A 580 5.69 10.90 11.63
N TRP A 581 5.73 11.50 10.43
CA TRP A 581 6.79 11.33 9.44
C TRP A 581 7.76 12.51 9.41
N LEU A 582 9.03 12.22 9.16
CA LEU A 582 10.13 13.19 9.14
C LEU A 582 10.31 13.85 7.78
N LEU A 583 10.26 13.06 6.71
CA LEU A 583 10.67 13.44 5.37
C LEU A 583 9.51 14.04 4.56
N ARG A 584 9.86 14.91 3.61
CA ARG A 584 8.95 15.52 2.62
C ARG A 584 9.44 15.22 1.21
N TYR A 585 8.57 15.36 0.22
CA TYR A 585 9.00 15.33 -1.18
C TYR A 585 10.05 16.40 -1.44
N PHE A 586 11.04 16.07 -2.23
CA PHE A 586 12.20 16.90 -2.56
C PHE A 586 13.14 17.21 -1.38
N ASP A 587 12.97 16.64 -0.20
CA ASP A 587 14.04 16.66 0.81
C ASP A 587 15.26 15.91 0.25
N ARG A 588 16.44 16.32 0.70
CA ARG A 588 17.71 15.67 0.41
C ARG A 588 18.20 14.97 1.67
N ILE A 589 18.40 13.66 1.57
CA ILE A 589 18.99 12.87 2.66
C ILE A 589 20.50 12.84 2.45
N SER A 590 21.25 13.13 3.49
CA SER A 590 22.69 12.88 3.58
C SER A 590 22.99 12.08 4.84
N PHE A 591 24.03 11.24 4.78
CA PHE A 591 24.42 10.40 5.91
C PHE A 591 25.75 10.84 6.52
N TYR A 592 25.88 10.64 7.85
CA TYR A 592 27.15 10.72 8.53
C TYR A 592 27.39 9.41 9.32
N PRO A 593 28.67 8.94 9.41
CA PRO A 593 28.94 7.66 10.02
C PRO A 593 28.84 7.70 11.55
N VAL A 594 28.22 6.68 12.12
CA VAL A 594 28.18 6.41 13.56
C VAL A 594 28.43 4.93 13.83
N SER A 595 28.85 4.58 15.05
CA SER A 595 28.91 3.19 15.48
C SER A 595 27.50 2.61 15.72
N ALA A 596 27.36 1.27 15.72
CA ALA A 596 26.10 0.63 16.03
C ALA A 596 25.59 0.96 17.45
N GLU A 597 26.52 1.08 18.42
CA GLU A 597 26.19 1.45 19.80
C GLU A 597 25.67 2.90 19.89
N GLU A 598 26.35 3.83 19.22
CA GLU A 598 25.91 5.22 19.12
C GLU A 598 24.56 5.35 18.45
N LEU A 599 24.33 4.61 17.36
CA LEU A 599 23.03 4.57 16.70
C LEU A 599 21.91 4.12 17.64
N LEU A 600 22.12 3.05 18.42
CA LEU A 600 21.11 2.57 19.38
C LEU A 600 20.77 3.65 20.42
N HIS A 601 21.76 4.41 20.89
CA HIS A 601 21.51 5.53 21.79
C HIS A 601 20.69 6.64 21.11
N LEU A 602 21.08 7.08 19.93
CA LEU A 602 20.35 8.10 19.15
C LEU A 602 18.91 7.68 18.86
N ARG A 603 18.68 6.41 18.52
CA ARG A 603 17.35 5.85 18.31
C ARG A 603 16.48 5.88 19.56
N ALA A 604 17.06 5.54 20.72
CA ALA A 604 16.36 5.59 22.01
C ALA A 604 15.97 7.02 22.38
N GLU A 605 16.85 7.99 22.17
CA GLU A 605 16.56 9.41 22.41
C GLU A 605 15.47 9.94 21.46
N MET A 606 15.54 9.56 20.17
CA MET A 606 14.51 9.92 19.19
C MET A 606 13.14 9.34 19.56
N ALA A 607 13.07 8.06 19.91
CA ALA A 607 11.82 7.40 20.32
C ALA A 607 11.22 8.03 21.60
N ALA A 608 12.07 8.52 22.50
CA ALA A 608 11.66 9.22 23.71
C ALA A 608 11.31 10.71 23.48
N GLY A 609 11.40 11.21 22.24
CA GLY A 609 11.14 12.61 21.90
C GLY A 609 12.21 13.61 22.38
N ARG A 610 13.40 13.13 22.76
CA ARG A 610 14.54 13.96 23.19
C ARG A 610 15.61 14.09 22.12
N GLY A 611 15.62 13.17 21.16
CA GLY A 611 16.55 13.19 20.02
C GLY A 611 16.08 14.13 18.93
N ASP A 612 17.05 14.53 18.09
CA ASP A 612 16.80 15.39 16.94
C ASP A 612 17.77 15.06 15.81
N VAL A 613 17.45 15.51 14.59
CA VAL A 613 18.34 15.41 13.43
C VAL A 613 18.59 16.81 12.86
N ALA A 614 19.79 17.03 12.33
CA ALA A 614 20.13 18.31 11.72
C ALA A 614 19.38 18.46 10.39
N ILE A 615 18.67 19.57 10.24
CA ILE A 615 17.91 19.93 9.04
C ILE A 615 18.33 21.34 8.61
N ASP A 616 18.83 21.45 7.39
CA ASP A 616 19.17 22.73 6.76
C ASP A 616 18.12 23.04 5.68
N ASP A 617 17.49 24.20 5.76
CA ASP A 617 16.58 24.69 4.72
C ASP A 617 17.32 25.04 3.43
N GLY A 618 16.69 24.73 2.30
CA GLY A 618 17.26 24.99 0.99
C GLY A 618 16.20 24.96 -0.12
N LYS A 619 16.69 24.90 -1.34
CA LYS A 619 15.85 24.82 -2.54
C LYS A 619 16.43 23.80 -3.52
N PHE A 620 15.55 23.10 -4.23
CA PHE A 620 15.89 22.35 -5.42
C PHE A 620 15.41 23.12 -6.65
N SER A 621 16.31 23.40 -7.58
CA SER A 621 16.03 24.01 -8.87
C SER A 621 16.23 22.96 -9.96
N LEU A 622 15.21 22.70 -10.75
CA LEU A 622 15.33 21.75 -11.86
C LEU A 622 16.25 22.28 -12.96
N GLY A 623 16.24 23.60 -13.20
CA GLY A 623 17.17 24.23 -14.16
C GLY A 623 18.63 24.01 -13.77
N ASP A 624 18.99 24.34 -12.52
CA ASP A 624 20.37 24.15 -12.02
C ASP A 624 20.78 22.66 -12.08
N TYR A 625 19.86 21.76 -11.83
CA TYR A 625 20.10 20.33 -11.95
C TYR A 625 20.37 19.90 -13.40
N GLN A 626 19.63 20.42 -14.38
CA GLN A 626 19.84 20.14 -15.79
C GLN A 626 21.19 20.70 -16.29
N ASP A 627 21.59 21.89 -15.82
CA ASP A 627 22.89 22.47 -16.08
C ASP A 627 24.01 21.56 -15.51
N PHE A 628 23.85 21.10 -14.27
CA PHE A 628 24.77 20.14 -13.65
C PHE A 628 24.93 18.86 -14.47
N LEU A 629 23.84 18.28 -14.97
CA LEU A 629 23.88 17.08 -15.81
C LEU A 629 24.64 17.33 -17.11
N THR A 630 24.41 18.49 -17.73
CA THR A 630 25.07 18.90 -18.99
C THR A 630 26.58 19.08 -18.79
N ASP A 631 26.99 19.75 -17.72
CA ASP A 631 28.40 20.01 -17.40
C ASP A 631 29.18 18.72 -17.06
N ASN A 632 28.47 17.66 -16.60
CA ASN A 632 29.07 16.41 -16.16
C ASN A 632 28.77 15.21 -17.10
N ASP A 633 28.14 15.43 -18.26
CA ASP A 633 27.61 14.39 -19.16
C ASP A 633 28.64 13.29 -19.45
N ALA A 634 29.86 13.64 -19.84
CA ALA A 634 30.91 12.68 -20.20
C ALA A 634 31.28 11.74 -19.03
N SER A 635 31.39 12.26 -17.80
CA SER A 635 31.75 11.47 -16.62
C SER A 635 30.58 10.61 -16.14
N ILE A 636 29.35 11.10 -16.27
CA ILE A 636 28.12 10.36 -15.98
C ILE A 636 27.99 9.20 -16.96
N ALA A 637 28.20 9.44 -18.27
CA ALA A 637 28.16 8.41 -19.29
C ALA A 637 29.21 7.31 -19.05
N ALA A 638 30.43 7.69 -18.66
CA ALA A 638 31.48 6.73 -18.33
C ALA A 638 31.12 5.83 -17.16
N PHE A 639 30.56 6.39 -16.07
CA PHE A 639 30.12 5.62 -14.92
C PHE A 639 28.96 4.65 -15.27
N ARG A 640 27.97 5.14 -16.00
CA ARG A 640 26.85 4.30 -16.49
C ARG A 640 27.33 3.14 -17.36
N GLN A 641 28.32 3.39 -18.23
CA GLN A 641 28.92 2.35 -19.05
C GLN A 641 29.64 1.28 -18.22
N GLN A 642 30.38 1.68 -17.18
CA GLN A 642 31.03 0.78 -16.24
C GLN A 642 29.99 -0.11 -15.54
N GLN A 643 28.91 0.47 -15.00
CA GLN A 643 27.81 -0.24 -14.37
C GLN A 643 27.15 -1.23 -15.33
N ALA A 644 26.83 -0.80 -16.56
CA ALA A 644 26.16 -1.65 -17.54
C ALA A 644 27.01 -2.88 -17.91
N VAL A 645 28.34 -2.73 -18.02
CA VAL A 645 29.27 -3.84 -18.27
C VAL A 645 29.27 -4.83 -17.11
N ALA A 646 29.38 -4.32 -15.87
CA ALA A 646 29.41 -5.16 -14.66
C ALA A 646 28.07 -5.88 -14.45
N PHE A 647 26.97 -5.18 -14.59
CA PHE A 647 25.62 -5.74 -14.48
C PHE A 647 25.38 -6.86 -15.50
N SER A 648 25.81 -6.62 -16.75
CA SER A 648 25.70 -7.63 -17.81
C SER A 648 26.55 -8.87 -17.53
N ALA A 649 27.71 -8.71 -16.89
CA ALA A 649 28.56 -9.83 -16.49
C ALA A 649 27.91 -10.67 -15.36
N GLU A 650 27.38 -10.00 -14.33
CA GLU A 650 26.64 -10.66 -13.24
C GLU A 650 25.40 -11.40 -13.77
N ARG A 651 24.62 -10.77 -14.66
CA ARG A 651 23.44 -11.39 -15.27
C ARG A 651 23.79 -12.67 -16.05
N ARG A 652 24.91 -12.69 -16.79
CA ARG A 652 25.40 -13.92 -17.45
C ARG A 652 25.76 -15.01 -16.44
N ALA A 653 26.46 -14.64 -15.37
CA ALA A 653 26.83 -15.59 -14.31
C ALA A 653 25.58 -16.22 -13.65
N TRP A 654 24.53 -15.42 -13.45
CA TRP A 654 23.24 -15.92 -12.90
C TRP A 654 22.52 -16.85 -13.90
N ASP A 655 22.53 -16.55 -15.18
CA ASP A 655 21.94 -17.42 -16.21
C ASP A 655 22.67 -18.77 -16.27
N GLU A 656 24.02 -18.76 -16.29
CA GLU A 656 24.86 -19.95 -16.22
C GLU A 656 24.60 -20.77 -14.96
N ALA A 657 24.38 -20.13 -13.80
CA ALA A 657 24.01 -20.76 -12.55
C ALA A 657 22.55 -21.26 -12.51
N GLY A 658 21.74 -20.94 -13.51
CA GLY A 658 20.32 -21.31 -13.60
C GLY A 658 19.41 -20.49 -12.69
N GLU A 659 19.84 -19.30 -12.30
CA GLU A 659 19.12 -18.41 -11.38
C GLU A 659 17.74 -18.02 -11.90
N PHE A 660 17.64 -17.68 -13.17
CA PHE A 660 16.36 -17.33 -13.80
C PHE A 660 15.38 -18.51 -13.92
N ARG A 661 15.89 -19.75 -13.89
CA ARG A 661 15.06 -20.96 -13.89
C ARG A 661 14.53 -21.31 -12.51
N ARG A 662 15.20 -20.86 -11.45
CA ARG A 662 14.76 -21.07 -10.05
C ARG A 662 13.71 -20.05 -9.59
N ALA A 663 13.75 -18.84 -10.17
CA ALA A 663 12.81 -17.76 -9.87
C ALA A 663 11.45 -17.94 -10.56
N SER A 664 11.34 -18.97 -11.41
CA SER A 664 10.09 -19.30 -12.13
C SER A 664 9.30 -20.42 -11.34
#